data_73ab9da3f7c60f4487025fd3f1c65d2c
#
_entry.id   73ab9da3f7c60f4487025fd3f1c65d2c
#
_cell.length_a   1.000
_cell.length_b   1.000
_cell.length_c   1.000
_cell.angle_alpha   90.00
_cell.angle_beta   90.00
_cell.angle_gamma   90.00
#
_symmetry.space_group_name_H-M   'P 1'
#
loop_
_entity.id
_entity.type
_entity.pdbx_description
1 polymer ?
#
loop_
_entity_poly.entity_id
_entity_poly.type
_entity_poly.pdbx_seq_one_letter_code
_entity_poly.pdbx_strand_id
1 'polypeptide(L)'
;MRKLYSLMLSLQLLLATALGLSCELAAQGKLTDANIIGHVTDAKTGEHLAGITIAIKGTTFGAATDATGHYFLKNLKQKSVILVMRGLGYLSQERTVEIIPGKVVEVNFDAEPDNISIDEVVVSSNRQATLRRLAPTLVTVLDSKLFENANATNLAQGLIFQPGVRVENNCQNCGFNQVRINGLDGRYSQILIDSRPIMSALAGVYGLEQIPTNMIERVEVVRGGGSALFGSSAIAGVINIITKEPQRNSFTFNESMGFSGFKDLDNNLSFNGSLVSDDNRAGAMVFAQARYRKEHDVNGDGYSELGRLDSRSLGFRGYFRPSDYTRLTGEVHTFREARRGGNHIDWPEQVAGVAESIRHSVYSGNLKFDGYSEDYKHHYQLYTSAQHITRNSYYGGIGEPKLRNKAGDKFVNAKGKEIDSEADALGTGAIGRPIHTSDYGKNFGITRGVTWVGGAQYTYDFDHFLFMPAQFLAGAEYSYDRLEDRMPLREWETEETKSKGFDLSATPTSLSPALRQVIRNASQFAQIEWKNDRWSLLLGTRLDENSAVKKAIFSPRATLRYNPTKNFNIRATYAKGFRAPQVFDEDLHVGVVGGEAQRVTNADDLRPEISHSFSLSNDMYFTLGGAQVNLLIEGFYTRLLDVFTNYKDKSENGISYYTRHNYGINDNGQQVSSGAKILGLNLEGKIAYRWLSLQAGLTLSSNKYDANQEWGVRQKIKGDHDAAYNESFVPKKDGSDFDNVAADGEAQTVSMTSKHITRTPSTYGYFTIGINPVRPLNIALTGTFTGSMYVPHVVKWGQNSAVTDRAAIAAGLRQEGYKLGLVDASGAAIQEDGAPKEVDVEWNELVKTKSFFDLGTKITYDLRLFSKTNLQLYCGINNLFNAFQSDYDFGPDRDSGYIYGPTIPRSGYFGLKFTF
;
A
#
# COMPACT_ATOMS: atom_id res chain seq x y z
N MET A 1 23.83 1.95 18.43
CA MET A 1 23.85 0.49 18.36
C MET A 1 24.06 -0.17 19.73
N ARG A 2 25.11 0.10 20.53
CA ARG A 2 25.30 -0.54 21.86
C ARG A 2 24.12 -0.36 22.85
N LYS A 3 23.46 0.80 22.91
CA LYS A 3 22.28 1.03 23.78
C LYS A 3 21.02 0.29 23.31
N LEU A 4 20.86 0.05 22.02
CA LEU A 4 19.72 -0.70 21.45
C LEU A 4 19.92 -2.22 21.69
N TYR A 5 21.16 -2.72 21.58
CA TYR A 5 21.52 -4.08 21.96
C TYR A 5 21.31 -4.34 23.45
N SER A 6 21.66 -3.39 24.29
CA SER A 6 21.40 -3.46 25.75
C SER A 6 19.92 -3.47 26.08
N LEU A 7 19.10 -2.69 25.35
CA LEU A 7 17.63 -2.66 25.53
C LEU A 7 16.98 -3.96 25.03
N MET A 8 17.43 -4.50 23.89
CA MET A 8 16.97 -5.79 23.39
C MET A 8 17.40 -6.95 24.31
N LEU A 9 18.61 -6.91 24.85
CA LEU A 9 19.08 -7.93 25.80
C LEU A 9 18.34 -7.86 27.13
N SER A 10 18.02 -6.66 27.63
CA SER A 10 17.19 -6.48 28.83
C SER A 10 15.72 -6.87 28.59
N LEU A 11 15.18 -6.66 27.38
CA LEU A 11 13.85 -7.11 27.02
C LEU A 11 13.78 -8.64 26.87
N GLN A 12 14.84 -9.27 26.35
CA GLN A 12 14.96 -10.72 26.29
C GLN A 12 15.13 -11.33 27.68
N LEU A 13 15.86 -10.68 28.56
CA LEU A 13 16.00 -11.13 29.97
C LEU A 13 14.67 -10.95 30.74
N LEU A 14 13.94 -9.87 30.50
CA LEU A 14 12.61 -9.66 31.10
C LEU A 14 11.58 -10.65 30.55
N LEU A 15 11.64 -10.99 29.26
CA LEU A 15 10.80 -12.03 28.66
C LEU A 15 11.16 -13.42 29.19
N ALA A 16 12.43 -13.73 29.35
CA ALA A 16 12.90 -14.99 29.93
C ALA A 16 12.55 -15.14 31.41
N THR A 17 12.62 -14.04 32.20
CA THR A 17 12.20 -14.03 33.59
C THR A 17 10.68 -14.08 33.74
N ALA A 18 9.92 -13.42 32.86
CA ALA A 18 8.46 -13.50 32.83
C ALA A 18 7.98 -14.92 32.42
N LEU A 19 8.67 -15.57 31.47
CA LEU A 19 8.41 -16.96 31.10
C LEU A 19 8.84 -17.96 32.19
N GLY A 20 9.93 -17.68 32.91
CA GLY A 20 10.37 -18.49 34.02
C GLY A 20 9.45 -18.42 35.26
N LEU A 21 8.92 -17.22 35.57
CA LEU A 21 7.96 -17.00 36.64
C LEU A 21 6.56 -17.53 36.33
N SER A 22 6.16 -17.63 35.07
CA SER A 22 4.88 -18.20 34.67
C SER A 22 4.87 -19.74 34.73
N CYS A 23 6.03 -20.41 34.72
CA CYS A 23 6.08 -21.86 34.87
C CYS A 23 5.77 -22.35 36.29
N GLU A 24 6.00 -21.54 37.30
CA GLU A 24 5.67 -21.93 38.69
C GLU A 24 4.23 -21.54 39.13
N LEU A 25 3.59 -20.59 38.42
CA LEU A 25 2.20 -20.20 38.72
C LEU A 25 1.14 -21.00 37.91
N ALA A 26 1.57 -21.95 37.05
CA ALA A 26 0.69 -22.95 36.46
C ALA A 26 0.36 -24.07 37.46
N ALA A 27 0.07 -23.68 38.73
CA ALA A 27 -0.28 -24.58 39.79
C ALA A 27 -1.68 -25.19 39.52
N GLN A 28 -1.66 -26.50 39.21
CA GLN A 28 -2.57 -27.50 39.71
C GLN A 28 -4.06 -27.12 39.84
N GLY A 29 -4.67 -26.65 38.75
CA GLY A 29 -6.10 -26.88 38.60
C GLY A 29 -6.30 -28.39 38.32
N LYS A 30 -7.14 -29.08 39.08
CA LYS A 30 -7.53 -30.46 38.82
C LYS A 30 -7.86 -30.59 37.34
N LEU A 31 -7.04 -31.35 36.61
CA LEU A 31 -7.32 -31.73 35.24
C LEU A 31 -8.68 -32.44 35.24
N THR A 32 -9.59 -32.01 34.42
CA THR A 32 -10.86 -32.70 34.22
C THR A 32 -10.66 -33.67 33.07
N ASP A 33 -11.14 -34.91 33.17
CA ASP A 33 -11.14 -35.87 32.05
C ASP A 33 -12.22 -35.56 31.00
N ALA A 34 -12.93 -34.44 31.12
CA ALA A 34 -13.99 -34.04 30.20
C ALA A 34 -13.40 -33.49 28.91
N ASN A 35 -13.80 -34.11 27.81
CA ASN A 35 -13.30 -33.79 26.47
C ASN A 35 -14.46 -33.73 25.47
N ILE A 36 -14.26 -32.93 24.42
CA ILE A 36 -15.12 -32.96 23.24
C ILE A 36 -14.27 -33.39 22.05
N ILE A 37 -14.77 -34.34 21.31
CA ILE A 37 -14.22 -34.78 20.01
C ILE A 37 -15.27 -34.61 18.93
N GLY A 38 -14.87 -34.58 17.70
CA GLY A 38 -15.81 -34.58 16.57
C GLY A 38 -15.11 -34.40 15.24
N HIS A 39 -15.89 -34.36 14.23
CA HIS A 39 -15.44 -34.10 12.87
C HIS A 39 -16.34 -33.03 12.21
N VAL A 40 -15.80 -32.37 11.20
CA VAL A 40 -16.54 -31.44 10.36
C VAL A 40 -16.54 -31.94 8.94
N THR A 41 -17.74 -32.10 8.37
CA THR A 41 -17.95 -32.48 6.99
C THR A 41 -18.62 -31.38 6.19
N ASP A 42 -18.37 -31.36 4.89
CA ASP A 42 -19.12 -30.51 3.97
C ASP A 42 -20.55 -31.11 3.81
N ALA A 43 -21.56 -30.31 4.12
CA ALA A 43 -22.97 -30.75 4.12
C ALA A 43 -23.49 -31.23 2.75
N LYS A 44 -22.81 -30.85 1.64
CA LYS A 44 -23.21 -31.23 0.29
C LYS A 44 -22.43 -32.45 -0.25
N THR A 45 -21.15 -32.52 0.09
CA THR A 45 -20.25 -33.54 -0.47
C THR A 45 -19.96 -34.65 0.50
N GLY A 46 -20.23 -34.49 1.81
CA GLY A 46 -19.85 -35.42 2.87
C GLY A 46 -18.33 -35.50 3.09
N GLU A 47 -17.55 -34.65 2.46
CA GLU A 47 -16.09 -34.65 2.58
C GLU A 47 -15.66 -34.03 3.91
N HIS A 48 -14.70 -34.65 4.58
CA HIS A 48 -14.13 -34.13 5.80
C HIS A 48 -13.32 -32.84 5.56
N LEU A 49 -13.57 -31.83 6.34
CA LEU A 49 -13.01 -30.48 6.16
C LEU A 49 -11.87 -30.21 7.13
N ALA A 50 -10.68 -29.99 6.59
CA ALA A 50 -9.51 -29.59 7.35
C ALA A 50 -9.47 -28.06 7.57
N GLY A 51 -8.92 -27.62 8.73
CA GLY A 51 -8.70 -26.20 9.02
C GLY A 51 -9.96 -25.44 9.45
N ILE A 52 -11.06 -26.11 9.73
CA ILE A 52 -12.26 -25.49 10.32
C ILE A 52 -12.04 -25.27 11.80
N THR A 53 -12.24 -24.05 12.27
CA THR A 53 -12.05 -23.68 13.69
C THR A 53 -13.31 -24.02 14.49
N ILE A 54 -13.15 -24.78 15.58
CA ILE A 54 -14.15 -25.01 16.60
C ILE A 54 -13.71 -24.29 17.86
N ALA A 55 -14.41 -23.23 18.23
CA ALA A 55 -14.07 -22.39 19.39
C ALA A 55 -15.19 -22.43 20.43
N ILE A 56 -14.85 -22.27 21.70
CA ILE A 56 -15.81 -22.05 22.78
C ILE A 56 -16.18 -20.56 22.74
N LYS A 57 -17.45 -20.27 22.57
CA LYS A 57 -17.99 -18.89 22.49
C LYS A 57 -17.58 -18.08 23.72
N GLY A 58 -17.09 -16.86 23.48
CA GLY A 58 -16.64 -15.95 24.53
C GLY A 58 -15.26 -16.27 25.12
N THR A 59 -14.55 -17.30 24.65
CA THR A 59 -13.20 -17.65 25.13
C THR A 59 -12.16 -17.49 24.04
N THR A 60 -10.90 -17.57 24.44
CA THR A 60 -9.78 -17.68 23.50
C THR A 60 -9.47 -19.15 23.13
N PHE A 61 -10.21 -20.10 23.70
CA PHE A 61 -9.95 -21.54 23.58
C PHE A 61 -10.70 -22.15 22.38
N GLY A 62 -10.01 -22.92 21.59
CA GLY A 62 -10.55 -23.63 20.44
C GLY A 62 -9.49 -24.50 19.77
N ALA A 63 -9.92 -25.33 18.83
CA ALA A 63 -9.09 -26.16 17.99
C ALA A 63 -9.49 -25.98 16.52
N ALA A 64 -8.57 -26.25 15.61
CA ALA A 64 -8.90 -26.42 14.20
C ALA A 64 -8.98 -27.92 13.86
N THR A 65 -9.81 -28.27 12.89
CA THR A 65 -9.85 -29.64 12.37
C THR A 65 -8.52 -30.00 11.69
N ASP A 66 -8.07 -31.21 11.91
CA ASP A 66 -6.86 -31.76 11.28
C ASP A 66 -7.05 -32.04 9.77
N ALA A 67 -6.04 -32.63 9.13
CA ALA A 67 -6.10 -32.97 7.72
C ALA A 67 -7.19 -33.98 7.36
N THR A 68 -7.72 -34.68 8.36
CA THR A 68 -8.81 -35.68 8.23
C THR A 68 -10.15 -35.12 8.70
N GLY A 69 -10.23 -33.80 8.98
CA GLY A 69 -11.44 -33.11 9.39
C GLY A 69 -11.84 -33.32 10.85
N HIS A 70 -10.99 -33.93 11.69
CA HIS A 70 -11.28 -34.19 13.08
C HIS A 70 -10.73 -33.08 14.01
N TYR A 71 -11.43 -32.82 15.12
CA TYR A 71 -10.99 -31.90 16.13
C TYR A 71 -11.11 -32.48 17.54
N PHE A 72 -10.38 -31.88 18.45
CA PHE A 72 -10.29 -32.35 19.82
C PHE A 72 -10.12 -31.19 20.81
N LEU A 73 -11.03 -31.06 21.80
CA LEU A 73 -10.94 -30.09 22.88
C LEU A 73 -10.81 -30.84 24.20
N LYS A 74 -9.71 -30.60 24.93
CA LYS A 74 -9.33 -31.34 26.17
C LYS A 74 -9.50 -30.50 27.41
N ASN A 75 -9.67 -31.15 28.57
CA ASN A 75 -9.60 -30.56 29.89
C ASN A 75 -10.61 -29.42 30.13
N LEU A 76 -11.82 -29.57 29.63
CA LEU A 76 -12.89 -28.59 29.78
C LEU A 76 -13.42 -28.56 31.19
N LYS A 77 -13.50 -27.36 31.80
CA LYS A 77 -13.89 -27.14 33.20
C LYS A 77 -15.33 -26.68 33.37
N GLN A 78 -15.93 -26.19 32.34
CA GLN A 78 -17.29 -25.64 32.32
C GLN A 78 -18.32 -26.81 32.35
N LYS A 79 -19.49 -26.55 32.97
CA LYS A 79 -20.61 -27.51 32.96
C LYS A 79 -21.31 -27.56 31.57
N SER A 80 -21.32 -26.46 30.86
CA SER A 80 -21.87 -26.33 29.51
C SER A 80 -21.09 -25.30 28.73
N VAL A 81 -20.90 -25.54 27.43
CA VAL A 81 -20.23 -24.63 26.50
C VAL A 81 -21.06 -24.45 25.25
N ILE A 82 -20.93 -23.30 24.62
CA ILE A 82 -21.43 -23.10 23.26
C ILE A 82 -20.22 -23.24 22.32
N LEU A 83 -20.22 -24.29 21.51
CA LEU A 83 -19.24 -24.46 20.45
C LEU A 83 -19.65 -23.63 19.23
N VAL A 84 -18.69 -22.92 18.66
CA VAL A 84 -18.87 -22.15 17.43
C VAL A 84 -17.96 -22.74 16.38
N MET A 85 -18.54 -23.30 15.33
CA MET A 85 -17.83 -23.76 14.14
C MET A 85 -17.67 -22.58 13.17
N ARG A 86 -16.45 -22.33 12.70
CA ARG A 86 -16.12 -21.30 11.73
C ARG A 86 -15.07 -21.82 10.74
N GLY A 87 -15.30 -21.55 9.46
CA GLY A 87 -14.35 -21.88 8.40
C GLY A 87 -14.52 -20.93 7.23
N LEU A 88 -13.43 -20.60 6.56
CA LEU A 88 -13.48 -19.80 5.35
C LEU A 88 -14.30 -20.54 4.29
N GLY A 89 -15.33 -19.89 3.75
CA GLY A 89 -16.23 -20.49 2.77
C GLY A 89 -17.34 -21.37 3.34
N TYR A 90 -17.58 -21.30 4.66
CA TYR A 90 -18.66 -22.05 5.34
C TYR A 90 -19.45 -21.17 6.30
N LEU A 91 -20.75 -21.40 6.38
CA LEU A 91 -21.64 -20.73 7.33
C LEU A 91 -21.26 -21.10 8.76
N SER A 92 -21.21 -20.10 9.64
CA SER A 92 -20.94 -20.33 11.06
C SER A 92 -22.09 -21.04 11.72
N GLN A 93 -21.80 -22.07 12.55
CA GLN A 93 -22.81 -22.83 13.29
C GLN A 93 -22.49 -22.80 14.79
N GLU A 94 -23.53 -22.73 15.63
CA GLU A 94 -23.39 -22.79 17.09
C GLU A 94 -24.11 -24.04 17.62
N ARG A 95 -23.48 -24.73 18.58
CA ARG A 95 -24.07 -25.86 19.30
C ARG A 95 -23.78 -25.73 20.80
N THR A 96 -24.82 -25.81 21.60
CA THR A 96 -24.68 -25.89 23.06
C THR A 96 -24.41 -27.35 23.45
N VAL A 97 -23.37 -27.57 24.24
CA VAL A 97 -22.87 -28.88 24.63
C VAL A 97 -22.75 -28.93 26.17
N GLU A 98 -23.37 -29.92 26.79
CA GLU A 98 -23.18 -30.23 28.21
C GLU A 98 -21.89 -31.03 28.39
N ILE A 99 -21.07 -30.60 29.34
CA ILE A 99 -19.79 -31.23 29.69
C ILE A 99 -19.99 -32.12 30.90
N ILE A 100 -19.72 -33.40 30.67
CA ILE A 100 -19.85 -34.41 31.72
C ILE A 100 -18.42 -34.83 32.16
N PRO A 101 -18.02 -34.55 33.44
CA PRO A 101 -16.73 -34.97 33.96
C PRO A 101 -16.44 -36.45 33.75
N GLY A 102 -15.24 -36.78 33.28
CA GLY A 102 -14.81 -38.17 33.03
C GLY A 102 -15.43 -38.81 31.77
N LYS A 103 -16.15 -38.02 30.94
CA LYS A 103 -16.70 -38.50 29.65
C LYS A 103 -16.19 -37.70 28.46
N VAL A 104 -16.10 -38.40 27.32
CA VAL A 104 -15.88 -37.79 26.01
C VAL A 104 -17.24 -37.57 25.35
N VAL A 105 -17.50 -36.34 24.92
CA VAL A 105 -18.73 -35.99 24.19
C VAL A 105 -18.36 -35.83 22.72
N GLU A 106 -19.03 -36.53 21.85
CA GLU A 106 -18.86 -36.38 20.40
C GLU A 106 -19.84 -35.34 19.86
N VAL A 107 -19.29 -34.36 19.09
CA VAL A 107 -20.07 -33.28 18.46
C VAL A 107 -19.58 -33.08 17.04
N ASN A 108 -20.38 -33.45 16.09
CA ASN A 108 -20.04 -33.33 14.67
C ASN A 108 -20.76 -32.14 14.04
N PHE A 109 -20.17 -31.53 13.02
CA PHE A 109 -20.75 -30.40 12.27
C PHE A 109 -20.83 -30.77 10.78
N ASP A 110 -22.00 -30.55 10.18
CA ASP A 110 -22.18 -30.54 8.74
C ASP A 110 -22.10 -29.09 8.27
N ALA A 111 -20.97 -28.72 7.73
CA ALA A 111 -20.68 -27.34 7.35
C ALA A 111 -21.37 -26.99 6.02
N GLU A 112 -22.28 -26.04 6.05
CA GLU A 112 -22.93 -25.53 4.85
C GLU A 112 -21.99 -24.56 4.12
N PRO A 113 -21.74 -24.74 2.81
CA PRO A 113 -20.88 -23.83 2.06
C PRO A 113 -21.44 -22.40 2.01
N ASP A 114 -20.60 -21.45 2.37
CA ASP A 114 -20.81 -20.01 2.23
C ASP A 114 -19.88 -19.46 1.13
N ASN A 115 -20.23 -19.69 -0.11
CA ASN A 115 -19.40 -19.29 -1.25
C ASN A 115 -19.41 -17.76 -1.53
N ILE A 116 -20.25 -17.01 -0.83
CA ILE A 116 -20.39 -15.54 -0.97
C ILE A 116 -20.06 -14.80 0.30
N SER A 117 -19.49 -15.47 1.32
CA SER A 117 -18.96 -14.89 2.57
C SER A 117 -20.01 -14.11 3.37
N ILE A 118 -21.21 -14.66 3.55
CA ILE A 118 -22.30 -14.05 4.35
C ILE A 118 -21.91 -13.96 5.83
N ASP A 119 -21.41 -15.06 6.38
CA ASP A 119 -21.09 -15.21 7.81
C ASP A 119 -19.59 -15.06 8.12
N GLU A 120 -18.85 -14.41 7.23
CA GLU A 120 -17.45 -14.10 7.47
C GLU A 120 -17.29 -13.16 8.66
N VAL A 121 -16.28 -13.41 9.50
CA VAL A 121 -15.99 -12.60 10.68
C VAL A 121 -15.06 -11.46 10.30
N VAL A 122 -15.45 -10.23 10.62
CA VAL A 122 -14.67 -9.01 10.41
C VAL A 122 -14.39 -8.31 11.74
N VAL A 123 -13.28 -7.59 11.82
CA VAL A 123 -12.88 -6.83 13.03
C VAL A 123 -12.78 -5.33 12.77
N SER A 124 -12.69 -4.90 11.53
CA SER A 124 -12.44 -3.48 11.16
C SER A 124 -13.66 -2.58 11.34
N SER A 125 -14.86 -3.14 11.47
CA SER A 125 -16.10 -2.37 11.62
C SER A 125 -16.18 -1.61 12.93
N ASN A 126 -15.82 -2.27 14.06
CA ASN A 126 -15.97 -1.74 15.42
C ASN A 126 -14.86 -2.18 16.37
N ARG A 127 -13.71 -2.65 15.88
CA ARG A 127 -12.58 -3.25 16.62
C ARG A 127 -12.96 -4.53 17.41
N GLN A 128 -14.07 -5.18 17.05
CA GLN A 128 -14.54 -6.43 17.64
C GLN A 128 -14.86 -7.46 16.56
N ALA A 129 -14.62 -8.72 16.86
CA ALA A 129 -14.98 -9.81 15.97
C ALA A 129 -16.51 -9.90 15.80
N THR A 130 -17.00 -9.58 14.62
CA THR A 130 -18.43 -9.49 14.30
C THR A 130 -18.69 -10.16 12.95
N LEU A 131 -19.81 -10.87 12.82
CA LEU A 131 -20.24 -11.40 11.51
C LEU A 131 -20.45 -10.24 10.53
N ARG A 132 -19.94 -10.35 9.29
CA ARG A 132 -20.02 -9.31 8.27
C ARG A 132 -21.45 -8.78 8.06
N ARG A 133 -22.43 -9.68 8.01
CA ARG A 133 -23.87 -9.29 7.88
C ARG A 133 -24.41 -8.50 9.06
N LEU A 134 -23.84 -8.66 10.26
CA LEU A 134 -24.22 -7.96 11.48
C LEU A 134 -23.31 -6.77 11.81
N ALA A 135 -22.24 -6.59 11.06
CA ALA A 135 -21.31 -5.49 11.23
C ALA A 135 -22.03 -4.14 11.01
N PRO A 136 -21.87 -3.17 11.92
CA PRO A 136 -22.54 -1.88 11.82
C PRO A 136 -22.07 -1.08 10.60
N THR A 137 -20.80 -1.13 10.27
CA THR A 137 -20.21 -0.48 9.10
C THR A 137 -19.93 -1.52 8.01
N LEU A 138 -20.10 -1.13 6.75
CA LEU A 138 -19.75 -1.99 5.61
C LEU A 138 -18.25 -2.30 5.62
N VAL A 139 -17.91 -3.59 5.62
CA VAL A 139 -16.56 -4.11 5.45
C VAL A 139 -16.56 -5.03 4.24
N THR A 140 -15.67 -4.76 3.29
CA THR A 140 -15.41 -5.69 2.19
C THR A 140 -14.16 -6.49 2.50
N VAL A 141 -14.13 -7.75 2.08
CA VAL A 141 -13.08 -8.70 2.43
C VAL A 141 -12.49 -9.29 1.15
N LEU A 142 -11.15 -9.29 1.09
CA LEU A 142 -10.37 -10.08 0.15
C LEU A 142 -9.82 -11.29 0.89
N ASP A 143 -10.19 -12.46 0.44
CA ASP A 143 -9.70 -13.71 1.00
C ASP A 143 -8.38 -14.18 0.32
N SER A 144 -7.72 -15.16 0.93
CA SER A 144 -6.48 -15.73 0.39
C SER A 144 -6.68 -16.42 -0.97
N LYS A 145 -7.87 -16.95 -1.26
CA LYS A 145 -8.19 -17.60 -2.54
C LYS A 145 -8.18 -16.61 -3.70
N LEU A 146 -8.62 -15.37 -3.48
CA LEU A 146 -8.56 -14.32 -4.50
C LEU A 146 -7.11 -14.01 -4.87
N PHE A 147 -6.21 -13.87 -3.87
CA PHE A 147 -4.77 -13.67 -4.10
C PHE A 147 -4.15 -14.84 -4.87
N GLU A 148 -4.56 -16.06 -4.55
CA GLU A 148 -4.11 -17.27 -5.27
C GLU A 148 -4.60 -17.28 -6.72
N ASN A 149 -5.87 -17.01 -6.97
CA ASN A 149 -6.46 -16.97 -8.31
C ASN A 149 -5.83 -15.89 -9.20
N ALA A 150 -5.51 -14.73 -8.62
CA ALA A 150 -4.86 -13.63 -9.31
C ALA A 150 -3.34 -13.82 -9.44
N ASN A 151 -2.75 -14.89 -8.91
CA ASN A 151 -1.31 -15.09 -8.78
C ASN A 151 -0.59 -13.88 -8.15
N ALA A 152 -1.25 -13.22 -7.20
CA ALA A 152 -0.72 -12.05 -6.53
C ALA A 152 0.39 -12.45 -5.54
N THR A 153 1.55 -11.79 -5.63
CA THR A 153 2.72 -12.06 -4.77
C THR A 153 2.82 -11.09 -3.59
N ASN A 154 2.14 -9.95 -3.66
CA ASN A 154 2.09 -8.93 -2.63
C ASN A 154 0.69 -8.34 -2.48
N LEU A 155 0.50 -7.52 -1.44
CA LEU A 155 -0.78 -6.90 -1.11
C LEU A 155 -1.31 -6.01 -2.25
N ALA A 156 -0.45 -5.20 -2.86
CA ALA A 156 -0.84 -4.24 -3.90
C ALA A 156 -1.55 -4.91 -5.08
N GLN A 157 -1.05 -6.08 -5.51
CA GLN A 157 -1.63 -6.84 -6.62
C GLN A 157 -3.00 -7.43 -6.31
N GLY A 158 -3.33 -7.69 -5.04
CA GLY A 158 -4.66 -8.17 -4.64
C GLY A 158 -5.68 -7.05 -4.44
N LEU A 159 -5.25 -5.88 -3.99
CA LEU A 159 -6.14 -4.75 -3.67
C LEU A 159 -6.92 -4.22 -4.87
N ILE A 160 -6.42 -4.41 -6.10
CA ILE A 160 -7.12 -4.00 -7.33
C ILE A 160 -8.45 -4.71 -7.55
N PHE A 161 -8.69 -5.85 -6.89
CA PHE A 161 -9.92 -6.63 -6.97
C PHE A 161 -10.92 -6.25 -5.87
N GLN A 162 -11.04 -4.93 -5.59
CA GLN A 162 -12.01 -4.38 -4.66
C GLN A 162 -12.74 -3.17 -5.25
N PRO A 163 -14.08 -3.05 -5.10
CA PRO A 163 -14.78 -1.87 -5.55
C PRO A 163 -14.31 -0.66 -4.73
N GLY A 164 -14.17 0.49 -5.38
CA GLY A 164 -13.68 1.71 -4.76
C GLY A 164 -12.17 1.75 -4.52
N VAL A 165 -11.42 0.69 -4.78
CA VAL A 165 -9.96 0.64 -4.58
C VAL A 165 -9.24 0.56 -5.91
N ARG A 166 -8.20 1.36 -6.07
CA ARG A 166 -7.30 1.34 -7.22
C ARG A 166 -5.85 1.42 -6.73
N VAL A 167 -4.99 0.63 -7.33
CA VAL A 167 -3.54 0.73 -7.15
C VAL A 167 -2.95 1.29 -8.43
N GLU A 168 -2.13 2.30 -8.31
CA GLU A 168 -1.46 2.95 -9.43
C GLU A 168 0.05 3.02 -9.20
N ASN A 169 0.82 2.98 -10.27
CA ASN A 169 2.24 3.28 -10.25
C ASN A 169 2.43 4.77 -10.56
N ASN A 170 3.22 5.46 -9.77
CA ASN A 170 3.50 6.88 -9.92
C ASN A 170 4.93 7.19 -10.37
N CYS A 171 5.76 6.17 -10.59
CA CYS A 171 7.14 6.37 -11.02
C CYS A 171 7.65 5.15 -11.79
N GLN A 172 8.14 5.37 -13.01
CA GLN A 172 8.73 4.33 -13.87
C GLN A 172 9.99 3.72 -13.26
N ASN A 173 10.85 4.57 -12.68
CA ASN A 173 12.16 4.14 -12.21
C ASN A 173 12.12 3.38 -10.89
N CYS A 174 11.37 3.87 -9.88
CA CYS A 174 11.29 3.23 -8.56
C CYS A 174 10.15 2.23 -8.43
N GLY A 175 9.15 2.28 -9.34
CA GLY A 175 7.97 1.43 -9.26
C GLY A 175 7.14 1.69 -8.01
N PHE A 176 6.98 2.96 -7.62
CA PHE A 176 6.18 3.34 -6.48
C PHE A 176 4.68 3.11 -6.73
N ASN A 177 4.07 2.25 -5.91
CA ASN A 177 2.65 1.95 -5.98
C ASN A 177 1.87 2.66 -4.88
N GLN A 178 0.85 3.40 -5.28
CA GLN A 178 -0.07 4.10 -4.41
C GLN A 178 -1.47 3.47 -4.45
N VAL A 179 -2.11 3.34 -3.29
CA VAL A 179 -3.52 2.92 -3.19
C VAL A 179 -4.41 4.15 -3.12
N ARG A 180 -5.43 4.19 -3.96
CA ARG A 180 -6.52 5.17 -3.90
C ARG A 180 -7.80 4.49 -3.45
N ILE A 181 -8.51 5.10 -2.50
CA ILE A 181 -9.83 4.66 -2.07
C ILE A 181 -10.87 5.72 -2.48
N ASN A 182 -11.86 5.31 -3.28
CA ASN A 182 -12.90 6.21 -3.82
C ASN A 182 -12.31 7.43 -4.56
N GLY A 183 -11.09 7.29 -5.13
CA GLY A 183 -10.39 8.35 -5.85
C GLY A 183 -9.56 9.31 -4.99
N LEU A 184 -9.57 9.16 -3.68
CA LEU A 184 -8.67 9.88 -2.78
C LEU A 184 -7.29 9.22 -2.73
N ASP A 185 -6.24 10.05 -2.67
CA ASP A 185 -4.84 9.61 -2.61
C ASP A 185 -4.54 8.70 -1.42
N GLY A 186 -3.49 7.90 -1.53
CA GLY A 186 -3.06 6.96 -0.49
C GLY A 186 -2.79 7.62 0.87
N ARG A 187 -2.33 8.88 0.87
CA ARG A 187 -2.13 9.69 2.08
C ARG A 187 -3.38 9.89 2.94
N TYR A 188 -4.56 9.63 2.39
CA TYR A 188 -5.85 9.65 3.08
C TYR A 188 -6.32 8.26 3.53
N SER A 189 -5.54 7.23 3.29
CA SER A 189 -5.84 5.84 3.61
C SER A 189 -4.94 5.32 4.74
N GLN A 190 -5.53 4.68 5.74
CA GLN A 190 -4.79 4.08 6.84
C GLN A 190 -4.57 2.60 6.59
N ILE A 191 -3.30 2.16 6.57
CA ILE A 191 -2.93 0.75 6.45
C ILE A 191 -2.61 0.20 7.83
N LEU A 192 -3.23 -0.92 8.17
CA LEU A 192 -3.10 -1.60 9.46
C LEU A 192 -2.67 -3.05 9.27
N ILE A 193 -1.93 -3.58 10.23
CA ILE A 193 -1.71 -5.02 10.41
C ILE A 193 -2.34 -5.41 11.75
N ASP A 194 -3.27 -6.37 11.71
CA ASP A 194 -4.06 -6.82 12.88
C ASP A 194 -4.67 -5.65 13.67
N SER A 195 -5.27 -4.69 12.95
CA SER A 195 -5.91 -3.48 13.49
C SER A 195 -4.95 -2.48 14.16
N ARG A 196 -3.64 -2.55 13.87
CA ARG A 196 -2.62 -1.65 14.43
C ARG A 196 -1.90 -0.88 13.33
N PRO A 197 -1.73 0.43 13.47
CA PRO A 197 -0.93 1.22 12.54
C PRO A 197 0.55 0.90 12.76
N ILE A 198 1.08 -0.05 12.01
CA ILE A 198 2.49 -0.43 12.07
C ILE A 198 3.29 0.31 11.00
N MET A 199 2.61 0.96 10.06
CA MET A 199 3.29 1.64 8.97
C MET A 199 3.47 3.12 9.28
N SER A 200 4.73 3.57 9.34
CA SER A 200 5.09 4.98 9.30
C SER A 200 4.68 5.62 7.96
N ALA A 201 4.64 6.94 7.88
CA ALA A 201 4.41 7.65 6.62
C ALA A 201 5.34 7.15 5.50
N LEU A 202 6.61 6.89 5.81
CA LEU A 202 7.59 6.34 4.86
C LEU A 202 7.28 4.90 4.44
N ALA A 203 6.84 4.05 5.38
CA ALA A 203 6.48 2.67 5.06
C ALA A 203 5.16 2.59 4.28
N GLY A 204 4.26 3.56 4.43
CA GLY A 204 3.04 3.71 3.64
C GLY A 204 3.30 3.84 2.15
N VAL A 205 4.43 4.46 1.78
CA VAL A 205 4.83 4.69 0.38
C VAL A 205 5.14 3.37 -0.35
N TYR A 206 5.98 2.51 0.22
CA TYR A 206 6.40 1.25 -0.42
C TYR A 206 5.86 -0.01 0.26
N GLY A 207 5.25 0.14 1.42
CA GLY A 207 4.85 -0.96 2.29
C GLY A 207 3.85 -1.94 1.68
N LEU A 208 3.02 -1.49 0.75
CA LEU A 208 2.03 -2.34 0.07
C LEU A 208 2.67 -3.49 -0.71
N GLU A 209 3.81 -3.24 -1.35
CA GLU A 209 4.53 -4.28 -2.09
C GLU A 209 5.43 -5.13 -1.18
N GLN A 210 5.79 -4.60 -0.01
CA GLN A 210 6.63 -5.31 0.97
C GLN A 210 5.86 -6.36 1.78
N ILE A 211 4.50 -6.28 1.79
CA ILE A 211 3.66 -7.25 2.50
C ILE A 211 3.40 -8.47 1.61
N PRO A 212 4.00 -9.62 1.93
CA PRO A 212 3.87 -10.82 1.13
C PRO A 212 2.51 -11.48 1.35
N THR A 213 1.91 -12.01 0.29
CA THR A 213 0.58 -12.65 0.36
C THR A 213 0.56 -13.92 1.21
N ASN A 214 1.69 -14.60 1.39
CA ASN A 214 1.77 -15.81 2.20
C ASN A 214 1.55 -15.58 3.71
N MET A 215 1.73 -14.33 4.21
CA MET A 215 1.39 -13.98 5.61
C MET A 215 -0.08 -13.57 5.78
N ILE A 216 -0.79 -13.26 4.70
CA ILE A 216 -2.14 -12.71 4.74
C ILE A 216 -3.18 -13.83 4.87
N GLU A 217 -4.06 -13.75 5.87
CA GLU A 217 -5.27 -14.56 5.98
C GLU A 217 -6.38 -13.94 5.14
N ARG A 218 -6.65 -12.64 5.37
CA ARG A 218 -7.58 -11.82 4.60
C ARG A 218 -7.22 -10.35 4.72
N VAL A 219 -7.76 -9.54 3.84
CA VAL A 219 -7.69 -8.08 3.93
C VAL A 219 -9.09 -7.51 4.08
N GLU A 220 -9.30 -6.71 5.12
CA GLU A 220 -10.55 -6.03 5.39
C GLU A 220 -10.45 -4.58 4.95
N VAL A 221 -11.34 -4.12 4.06
CA VAL A 221 -11.37 -2.74 3.58
C VAL A 221 -12.65 -2.07 4.06
N VAL A 222 -12.48 -0.99 4.84
CA VAL A 222 -13.54 -0.08 5.26
C VAL A 222 -13.37 1.20 4.46
N ARG A 223 -14.35 1.56 3.66
CA ARG A 223 -14.37 2.80 2.87
C ARG A 223 -15.05 3.93 3.63
N GLY A 224 -14.62 5.18 3.35
CA GLY A 224 -15.07 6.35 4.07
C GLY A 224 -14.37 6.56 5.41
N GLY A 225 -14.81 7.53 6.20
CA GLY A 225 -14.12 7.99 7.40
C GLY A 225 -13.94 6.92 8.49
N GLY A 226 -12.72 6.46 8.66
CA GLY A 226 -12.29 5.53 9.73
C GLY A 226 -11.64 6.21 10.93
N SER A 227 -11.45 7.55 10.90
CA SER A 227 -10.64 8.28 11.87
C SER A 227 -11.14 8.17 13.31
N ALA A 228 -12.45 8.03 13.52
CA ALA A 228 -13.03 7.85 14.83
C ALA A 228 -12.58 6.56 15.55
N LEU A 229 -12.03 5.58 14.83
CA LEU A 229 -11.46 4.36 15.41
C LEU A 229 -9.95 4.29 15.27
N PHE A 230 -9.44 4.70 14.11
CA PHE A 230 -8.06 4.41 13.70
C PHE A 230 -7.16 5.66 13.66
N GLY A 231 -7.75 6.86 13.91
CA GLY A 231 -7.02 8.13 14.06
C GLY A 231 -6.75 8.86 12.75
N SER A 232 -5.70 9.68 12.76
CA SER A 232 -5.27 10.50 11.64
C SER A 232 -5.05 9.68 10.37
N SER A 233 -5.32 10.28 9.20
CA SER A 233 -5.15 9.71 7.85
C SER A 233 -6.18 8.64 7.43
N ALA A 234 -7.11 8.22 8.29
CA ALA A 234 -8.20 7.33 7.90
C ALA A 234 -9.41 8.11 7.32
N ILE A 235 -9.16 8.99 6.37
CA ILE A 235 -10.18 9.85 5.71
C ILE A 235 -10.87 9.09 4.58
N ALA A 236 -10.10 8.53 3.65
CA ALA A 236 -10.61 7.75 2.52
C ALA A 236 -11.09 6.38 2.96
N GLY A 237 -10.41 5.79 3.94
CA GLY A 237 -10.73 4.48 4.48
C GLY A 237 -9.58 3.83 5.24
N VAL A 238 -9.82 2.57 5.55
CA VAL A 238 -8.87 1.71 6.27
C VAL A 238 -8.68 0.41 5.50
N ILE A 239 -7.43 0.01 5.32
CA ILE A 239 -7.02 -1.30 4.81
C ILE A 239 -6.38 -2.05 5.96
N ASN A 240 -7.07 -3.05 6.48
CA ASN A 240 -6.62 -3.84 7.63
C ASN A 240 -6.22 -5.25 7.18
N ILE A 241 -4.94 -5.54 7.28
CA ILE A 241 -4.36 -6.83 6.94
C ILE A 241 -4.46 -7.73 8.16
N ILE A 242 -5.23 -8.80 8.05
CA ILE A 242 -5.33 -9.83 9.06
C ILE A 242 -4.32 -10.92 8.71
N THR A 243 -3.36 -11.14 9.61
CA THR A 243 -2.30 -12.11 9.40
C THR A 243 -2.73 -13.52 9.77
N LYS A 244 -2.17 -14.51 9.09
CA LYS A 244 -2.42 -15.93 9.40
C LYS A 244 -2.04 -16.26 10.83
N GLU A 245 -2.83 -17.12 11.45
CA GLU A 245 -2.55 -17.66 12.79
C GLU A 245 -2.15 -19.12 12.70
N PRO A 246 -1.23 -19.59 13.58
CA PRO A 246 -0.96 -21.02 13.71
C PRO A 246 -2.19 -21.73 14.32
N GLN A 247 -2.90 -22.51 13.53
CA GLN A 247 -4.12 -23.24 13.93
C GLN A 247 -3.90 -24.75 14.01
N ARG A 248 -2.95 -25.26 13.19
CA ARG A 248 -2.58 -26.67 13.10
C ARG A 248 -1.13 -26.82 12.65
N ASN A 249 -0.58 -28.01 12.83
CA ASN A 249 0.73 -28.33 12.25
C ASN A 249 0.60 -28.38 10.73
N SER A 250 1.36 -27.53 10.05
CA SER A 250 1.30 -27.44 8.59
C SER A 250 2.59 -26.86 8.02
N PHE A 251 2.83 -27.19 6.77
CA PHE A 251 3.94 -26.71 5.98
C PHE A 251 3.45 -26.37 4.57
N THR A 252 3.82 -25.22 4.06
CA THR A 252 3.52 -24.80 2.68
C THR A 252 4.77 -24.23 2.05
N PHE A 253 5.11 -24.70 0.88
CA PHE A 253 6.16 -24.18 0.03
C PHE A 253 5.55 -23.81 -1.31
N ASN A 254 5.86 -22.65 -1.85
CA ASN A 254 5.36 -22.21 -3.15
C ASN A 254 6.44 -21.50 -3.94
N GLU A 255 6.62 -21.90 -5.19
CA GLU A 255 7.51 -21.26 -6.15
C GLU A 255 6.74 -20.86 -7.39
N SER A 256 6.93 -19.62 -7.83
CA SER A 256 6.33 -19.06 -9.05
C SER A 256 7.43 -18.42 -9.89
N MET A 257 7.66 -18.94 -11.08
CA MET A 257 8.57 -18.37 -12.06
C MET A 257 7.78 -17.66 -13.15
N GLY A 258 7.97 -16.35 -13.25
CA GLY A 258 7.34 -15.48 -14.25
C GLY A 258 8.37 -14.91 -15.21
N PHE A 259 7.89 -14.44 -16.38
CA PHE A 259 8.71 -13.82 -17.42
C PHE A 259 7.98 -12.59 -17.95
N SER A 260 8.42 -11.41 -17.51
CA SER A 260 7.91 -10.11 -17.99
C SER A 260 8.20 -9.96 -19.49
N GLY A 261 7.16 -9.67 -20.28
CA GLY A 261 7.29 -9.64 -21.75
C GLY A 261 7.74 -10.98 -22.37
N PHE A 262 7.55 -12.12 -21.68
CA PHE A 262 8.09 -13.46 -22.02
C PHE A 262 9.63 -13.51 -22.11
N LYS A 263 10.34 -12.54 -21.52
CA LYS A 263 11.80 -12.40 -21.62
C LYS A 263 12.49 -12.30 -20.27
N ASP A 264 12.03 -11.40 -19.40
CA ASP A 264 12.75 -11.02 -18.20
C ASP A 264 12.19 -11.69 -16.96
N LEU A 265 13.05 -12.38 -16.19
CA LEU A 265 12.68 -13.23 -15.06
C LEU A 265 12.02 -12.45 -13.92
N ASP A 266 10.90 -12.98 -13.40
CA ASP A 266 10.25 -12.59 -12.13
C ASP A 266 10.01 -13.86 -11.31
N ASN A 267 10.91 -14.18 -10.39
CA ASN A 267 10.83 -15.37 -9.55
C ASN A 267 10.36 -15.02 -8.15
N ASN A 268 9.41 -15.80 -7.61
CA ASN A 268 8.89 -15.64 -6.26
C ASN A 268 8.86 -16.98 -5.52
N LEU A 269 9.64 -17.07 -4.47
CA LEU A 269 9.71 -18.22 -3.57
C LEU A 269 9.08 -17.85 -2.24
N SER A 270 8.15 -18.67 -1.72
CA SER A 270 7.55 -18.45 -0.41
C SER A 270 7.38 -19.73 0.40
N PHE A 271 7.43 -19.56 1.71
CA PHE A 271 7.40 -20.63 2.70
C PHE A 271 6.52 -20.23 3.89
N ASN A 272 5.72 -21.16 4.39
CA ASN A 272 5.00 -21.06 5.66
C ASN A 272 5.14 -22.38 6.42
N GLY A 273 5.43 -22.29 7.72
CA GLY A 273 5.41 -23.45 8.62
C GLY A 273 4.72 -23.07 9.91
N SER A 274 3.82 -23.89 10.41
CA SER A 274 3.15 -23.70 11.69
C SER A 274 3.16 -24.98 12.53
N LEU A 275 3.30 -24.75 13.86
CA LEU A 275 3.27 -25.78 14.88
C LEU A 275 2.30 -25.34 15.97
N VAL A 276 1.50 -26.27 16.47
CA VAL A 276 0.54 -26.06 17.54
C VAL A 276 0.66 -27.18 18.54
N SER A 277 0.62 -26.85 19.84
CA SER A 277 0.62 -27.84 20.90
C SER A 277 -0.67 -28.66 20.89
N ASP A 278 -0.60 -29.93 21.33
CA ASP A 278 -1.75 -30.86 21.35
C ASP A 278 -2.95 -30.36 22.15
N ASP A 279 -2.72 -29.48 23.13
CA ASP A 279 -3.75 -28.86 23.95
C ASP A 279 -4.22 -27.50 23.40
N ASN A 280 -3.71 -27.07 22.24
CA ASN A 280 -3.96 -25.78 21.61
C ASN A 280 -3.66 -24.55 22.50
N ARG A 281 -2.83 -24.70 23.53
CA ARG A 281 -2.43 -23.59 24.41
C ARG A 281 -1.30 -22.75 23.85
N ALA A 282 -0.48 -23.33 22.99
CA ALA A 282 0.61 -22.59 22.33
C ALA A 282 0.64 -22.92 20.83
N GLY A 283 0.97 -21.94 20.06
CA GLY A 283 1.21 -22.10 18.64
C GLY A 283 2.23 -21.12 18.11
N ALA A 284 2.99 -21.54 17.11
CA ALA A 284 4.00 -20.72 16.46
C ALA A 284 3.96 -20.91 14.95
N MET A 285 4.20 -19.86 14.21
CA MET A 285 4.28 -19.87 12.75
C MET A 285 5.47 -19.03 12.28
N VAL A 286 6.15 -19.53 11.26
CA VAL A 286 7.18 -18.80 10.51
C VAL A 286 6.71 -18.66 9.07
N PHE A 287 6.91 -17.52 8.49
CA PHE A 287 6.74 -17.30 7.06
C PHE A 287 7.97 -16.60 6.48
N ALA A 288 8.30 -16.93 5.24
CA ALA A 288 9.36 -16.30 4.49
C ALA A 288 8.97 -16.13 3.02
N GLN A 289 9.53 -15.09 2.39
CA GLN A 289 9.41 -14.88 0.94
C GLN A 289 10.71 -14.29 0.41
N ALA A 290 11.11 -14.72 -0.79
CA ALA A 290 12.16 -14.12 -1.58
C ALA A 290 11.63 -13.90 -3.00
N ARG A 291 11.69 -12.66 -3.49
CA ARG A 291 11.28 -12.32 -4.85
C ARG A 291 12.41 -11.57 -5.54
N TYR A 292 12.72 -12.00 -6.74
CA TYR A 292 13.63 -11.34 -7.65
C TYR A 292 12.94 -11.09 -8.98
N ARG A 293 12.87 -9.83 -9.42
CA ARG A 293 12.39 -9.42 -10.74
C ARG A 293 13.49 -8.66 -11.44
N LYS A 294 13.83 -9.12 -12.65
CA LYS A 294 14.72 -8.40 -13.54
C LYS A 294 14.00 -7.17 -14.09
N GLU A 295 14.74 -6.13 -14.39
CA GLU A 295 14.24 -4.94 -15.09
C GLU A 295 13.65 -5.30 -16.47
N HIS A 296 12.68 -4.50 -16.91
CA HIS A 296 12.09 -4.63 -18.24
C HIS A 296 11.96 -3.25 -18.90
N ASP A 297 12.53 -3.14 -20.08
CA ASP A 297 12.45 -2.00 -20.97
C ASP A 297 11.34 -2.29 -21.98
N VAL A 298 10.25 -1.51 -21.93
CA VAL A 298 9.02 -1.73 -22.71
C VAL A 298 9.14 -1.14 -24.12
N ASN A 299 9.77 0.04 -24.22
CA ASN A 299 9.85 0.81 -25.47
C ASN A 299 11.17 0.60 -26.23
N GLY A 300 12.17 -0.08 -25.63
CA GLY A 300 13.43 -0.45 -26.28
C GLY A 300 14.47 0.66 -26.33
N ASP A 301 14.37 1.68 -25.48
CA ASP A 301 15.26 2.85 -25.46
C ASP A 301 16.50 2.66 -24.55
N GLY A 302 16.59 1.53 -23.85
CA GLY A 302 17.67 1.23 -22.90
C GLY A 302 17.38 1.70 -21.47
N TYR A 303 16.20 2.29 -21.20
CA TYR A 303 15.73 2.72 -19.91
C TYR A 303 14.53 1.86 -19.46
N SER A 304 14.51 1.45 -18.20
CA SER A 304 13.46 0.56 -17.70
C SER A 304 12.19 1.31 -17.33
N GLU A 305 11.01 0.86 -17.79
CA GLU A 305 9.69 1.25 -17.26
C GLU A 305 9.27 0.37 -16.11
N LEU A 306 9.84 -0.82 -15.99
CA LEU A 306 9.68 -1.71 -14.85
C LEU A 306 11.05 -2.02 -14.25
N GLY A 307 11.37 -1.40 -13.12
CA GLY A 307 12.68 -1.51 -12.49
C GLY A 307 12.97 -2.90 -11.90
N ARG A 308 14.26 -3.19 -11.69
CA ARG A 308 14.73 -4.38 -10.97
C ARG A 308 14.24 -4.36 -9.51
N LEU A 309 13.85 -5.52 -8.99
CA LEU A 309 13.42 -5.72 -7.61
C LEU A 309 14.10 -6.95 -7.00
N ASP A 310 14.71 -6.80 -5.81
CA ASP A 310 15.10 -7.89 -4.92
C ASP A 310 14.42 -7.64 -3.56
N SER A 311 13.47 -8.49 -3.20
CA SER A 311 12.69 -8.35 -1.96
C SER A 311 12.75 -9.63 -1.16
N ARG A 312 13.03 -9.51 0.14
CA ARG A 312 13.11 -10.63 1.08
C ARG A 312 12.38 -10.30 2.35
N SER A 313 11.50 -11.18 2.78
CA SER A 313 10.76 -11.07 4.02
C SER A 313 10.90 -12.32 4.88
N LEU A 314 10.90 -12.10 6.18
CA LEU A 314 10.85 -13.16 7.18
C LEU A 314 9.99 -12.67 8.34
N GLY A 315 9.10 -13.52 8.84
CA GLY A 315 8.29 -13.21 9.99
C GLY A 315 8.05 -14.43 10.87
N PHE A 316 7.78 -14.13 12.11
CA PHE A 316 7.41 -15.06 13.15
C PHE A 316 6.16 -14.56 13.84
N ARG A 317 5.20 -15.44 14.10
CA ARG A 317 4.01 -15.17 14.91
C ARG A 317 3.80 -16.32 15.87
N GLY A 318 3.49 -16.00 17.13
CA GLY A 318 3.19 -17.01 18.13
C GLY A 318 2.09 -16.56 19.07
N TYR A 319 1.42 -17.51 19.68
CA TYR A 319 0.51 -17.26 20.78
C TYR A 319 0.74 -18.22 21.94
N PHE A 320 0.36 -17.75 23.12
CA PHE A 320 0.30 -18.56 24.33
C PHE A 320 -0.97 -18.22 25.09
N ARG A 321 -1.68 -19.25 25.57
CA ARG A 321 -2.91 -19.16 26.37
C ARG A 321 -2.63 -19.62 27.81
N PRO A 322 -2.30 -18.69 28.74
CA PRO A 322 -2.09 -19.03 30.14
C PRO A 322 -3.33 -19.64 30.78
N SER A 323 -4.53 -19.21 30.35
CA SER A 323 -5.83 -19.75 30.75
C SER A 323 -6.80 -19.78 29.59
N ASP A 324 -7.98 -20.33 29.77
CA ASP A 324 -9.04 -20.37 28.77
C ASP A 324 -9.57 -18.96 28.44
N TYR A 325 -9.36 -18.01 29.36
CA TYR A 325 -9.82 -16.63 29.24
C TYR A 325 -8.73 -15.64 28.85
N THR A 326 -7.48 -16.08 28.76
CA THR A 326 -6.36 -15.18 28.47
C THR A 326 -5.53 -15.67 27.31
N ARG A 327 -5.05 -14.74 26.49
CA ARG A 327 -4.16 -15.02 25.36
C ARG A 327 -3.12 -13.93 25.21
N LEU A 328 -1.86 -14.34 25.07
CA LEU A 328 -0.77 -13.49 24.65
C LEU A 328 -0.42 -13.83 23.19
N THR A 329 -0.32 -12.82 22.33
CA THR A 329 0.09 -12.98 20.92
C THR A 329 1.27 -12.07 20.66
N GLY A 330 2.33 -12.62 20.07
CA GLY A 330 3.53 -11.88 19.67
C GLY A 330 3.85 -12.10 18.21
N GLU A 331 4.41 -11.08 17.57
CA GLU A 331 4.73 -11.10 16.15
C GLU A 331 5.94 -10.24 15.86
N VAL A 332 6.82 -10.71 14.98
CA VAL A 332 8.01 -9.99 14.53
C VAL A 332 8.18 -10.19 13.02
N HIS A 333 8.43 -9.10 12.30
CA HIS A 333 8.66 -9.12 10.86
C HIS A 333 9.93 -8.37 10.48
N THR A 334 10.59 -8.83 9.45
CA THR A 334 11.66 -8.10 8.78
C THR A 334 11.44 -8.13 7.28
N PHE A 335 11.60 -6.97 6.65
CA PHE A 335 11.53 -6.80 5.20
C PHE A 335 12.81 -6.11 4.73
N ARG A 336 13.42 -6.65 3.70
CA ARG A 336 14.53 -6.02 2.99
C ARG A 336 14.20 -5.96 1.52
N GLU A 337 14.36 -4.80 0.93
CA GLU A 337 14.04 -4.57 -0.47
C GLU A 337 15.11 -3.70 -1.11
N ALA A 338 15.50 -4.05 -2.32
CA ALA A 338 16.33 -3.23 -3.18
C ALA A 338 15.63 -3.06 -4.53
N ARG A 339 15.47 -1.80 -4.97
CA ARG A 339 14.90 -1.41 -6.25
C ARG A 339 15.94 -0.63 -7.04
N ARG A 340 15.96 -0.81 -8.35
CA ARG A 340 16.85 -0.12 -9.27
C ARG A 340 16.17 0.07 -10.63
N GLY A 341 15.91 1.32 -11.00
CA GLY A 341 15.41 1.69 -12.32
C GLY A 341 16.32 2.70 -13.03
N GLY A 342 15.96 3.04 -14.25
CA GLY A 342 16.74 3.85 -15.16
C GLY A 342 17.51 2.99 -16.18
N ASN A 343 18.71 3.39 -16.54
CA ASN A 343 19.58 2.64 -17.45
C ASN A 343 20.81 2.06 -16.76
N HIS A 344 21.59 1.27 -17.47
CA HIS A 344 22.83 0.65 -17.00
C HIS A 344 22.68 0.06 -15.58
N ILE A 345 21.65 -0.77 -15.40
CA ILE A 345 21.18 -1.25 -14.09
C ILE A 345 22.28 -1.98 -13.27
N ASP A 346 23.25 -2.59 -13.94
CA ASP A 346 24.37 -3.31 -13.32
C ASP A 346 25.54 -2.38 -12.93
N TRP A 347 25.48 -1.11 -13.33
CA TRP A 347 26.48 -0.12 -12.96
C TRP A 347 26.13 0.54 -11.62
N PRO A 348 27.13 1.11 -10.93
CA PRO A 348 26.85 1.97 -9.78
C PRO A 348 25.89 3.10 -10.16
N GLU A 349 24.93 3.38 -9.32
CA GLU A 349 23.84 4.33 -9.59
C GLU A 349 24.31 5.72 -10.01
N GLN A 350 25.42 6.20 -9.43
CA GLN A 350 25.98 7.53 -9.66
C GLN A 350 26.71 7.70 -11.01
N VAL A 351 26.92 6.63 -11.73
CA VAL A 351 27.59 6.68 -13.05
C VAL A 351 26.67 6.24 -14.21
N ALA A 352 25.42 5.96 -13.92
CA ALA A 352 24.41 5.70 -14.93
C ALA A 352 23.86 7.00 -15.53
N GLY A 353 23.34 6.94 -16.74
CA GLY A 353 22.69 8.08 -17.39
C GLY A 353 21.50 8.59 -16.58
N VAL A 354 20.61 7.67 -16.18
CA VAL A 354 19.52 7.88 -15.24
C VAL A 354 19.52 6.74 -14.24
N ALA A 355 19.42 7.06 -12.97
CA ALA A 355 19.35 6.05 -11.91
C ALA A 355 18.41 6.45 -10.78
N GLU A 356 17.53 5.54 -10.43
CA GLU A 356 16.81 5.56 -9.17
C GLU A 356 17.07 4.25 -8.44
N SER A 357 17.73 4.35 -7.28
CA SER A 357 18.11 3.20 -6.47
C SER A 357 17.60 3.38 -5.05
N ILE A 358 16.83 2.41 -4.56
CA ILE A 358 16.23 2.49 -3.22
C ILE A 358 16.46 1.17 -2.51
N ARG A 359 17.00 1.24 -1.29
CA ARG A 359 17.21 0.06 -0.42
C ARG A 359 16.51 0.29 0.91
N HIS A 360 15.50 -0.51 1.19
CA HIS A 360 14.77 -0.51 2.45
C HIS A 360 15.20 -1.63 3.37
N SER A 361 15.23 -1.33 4.67
CA SER A 361 15.28 -2.32 5.74
C SER A 361 14.24 -1.95 6.78
N VAL A 362 13.26 -2.83 7.00
CA VAL A 362 12.16 -2.65 7.94
C VAL A 362 12.20 -3.77 8.97
N TYR A 363 12.09 -3.39 10.23
CA TYR A 363 11.92 -4.29 11.36
C TYR A 363 10.68 -3.85 12.11
N SER A 364 9.73 -4.73 12.31
CA SER A 364 8.48 -4.45 13.01
C SER A 364 8.11 -5.59 13.94
N GLY A 365 7.35 -5.27 14.97
CA GLY A 365 6.83 -6.26 15.88
C GLY A 365 5.65 -5.73 16.66
N ASN A 366 4.80 -6.66 17.12
CA ASN A 366 3.71 -6.36 18.00
C ASN A 366 3.60 -7.39 19.14
N LEU A 367 3.01 -6.96 20.26
CA LEU A 367 2.63 -7.80 21.36
C LEU A 367 1.21 -7.40 21.80
N LYS A 368 0.34 -8.38 21.94
CA LYS A 368 -1.05 -8.20 22.32
C LYS A 368 -1.44 -9.19 23.41
N PHE A 369 -2.10 -8.69 24.45
CA PHE A 369 -2.76 -9.45 25.50
C PHE A 369 -4.27 -9.27 25.37
N ASP A 370 -4.99 -10.37 25.30
CA ASP A 370 -6.45 -10.45 25.38
C ASP A 370 -6.85 -11.18 26.66
N GLY A 371 -7.80 -10.62 27.44
CA GLY A 371 -8.36 -11.21 28.62
C GLY A 371 -9.87 -11.06 28.67
N TYR A 372 -10.58 -12.12 29.08
CA TYR A 372 -12.03 -12.16 29.23
C TYR A 372 -12.37 -12.49 30.68
N SER A 373 -13.50 -11.97 31.19
CA SER A 373 -14.10 -12.42 32.43
C SER A 373 -14.78 -13.80 32.27
N GLU A 374 -15.02 -14.49 33.35
CA GLU A 374 -15.70 -15.81 33.32
C GLU A 374 -17.14 -15.75 32.80
N ASP A 375 -17.82 -14.62 32.99
CA ASP A 375 -19.16 -14.34 32.46
C ASP A 375 -19.17 -13.84 31.00
N TYR A 376 -17.97 -13.69 30.38
CA TYR A 376 -17.75 -13.21 29.04
C TYR A 376 -18.23 -11.80 28.72
N LYS A 377 -18.68 -11.04 29.73
CA LYS A 377 -19.20 -9.69 29.54
C LYS A 377 -18.09 -8.65 29.44
N HIS A 378 -16.92 -8.94 30.01
CA HIS A 378 -15.77 -8.05 30.03
C HIS A 378 -14.67 -8.57 29.12
N HIS A 379 -14.14 -7.73 28.24
CA HIS A 379 -12.97 -8.02 27.44
C HIS A 379 -11.94 -6.91 27.60
N TYR A 380 -10.75 -7.29 28.04
CA TYR A 380 -9.59 -6.41 28.24
C TYR A 380 -8.57 -6.69 27.15
N GLN A 381 -8.04 -5.64 26.54
CA GLN A 381 -7.00 -5.76 25.53
C GLN A 381 -5.89 -4.76 25.82
N LEU A 382 -4.64 -5.25 25.95
CA LEU A 382 -3.44 -4.43 26.00
C LEU A 382 -2.59 -4.74 24.78
N TYR A 383 -1.98 -3.72 24.20
CA TYR A 383 -1.14 -3.92 23.02
C TYR A 383 -0.03 -2.89 22.89
N THR A 384 1.05 -3.32 22.27
CA THR A 384 2.12 -2.44 21.83
C THR A 384 2.67 -2.91 20.49
N SER A 385 3.04 -1.98 19.64
CA SER A 385 3.69 -2.24 18.36
C SER A 385 4.82 -1.24 18.10
N ALA A 386 5.87 -1.69 17.46
CA ALA A 386 6.98 -0.84 17.07
C ALA A 386 7.48 -1.20 15.67
N GLN A 387 7.96 -0.19 14.95
CA GLN A 387 8.61 -0.33 13.66
C GLN A 387 9.86 0.54 13.59
N HIS A 388 10.92 0.00 13.02
CA HIS A 388 12.10 0.74 12.61
C HIS A 388 12.31 0.57 11.10
N ILE A 389 12.46 1.67 10.38
CA ILE A 389 12.73 1.68 8.93
C ILE A 389 14.01 2.46 8.65
N THR A 390 14.82 1.94 7.74
CA THR A 390 15.94 2.64 7.14
C THR A 390 15.79 2.56 5.62
N ARG A 391 15.87 3.71 4.96
CA ARG A 391 15.90 3.84 3.50
C ARG A 391 17.21 4.50 3.09
N ASN A 392 17.97 3.86 2.22
CA ASN A 392 19.05 4.46 1.47
C ASN A 392 18.56 4.66 0.03
N SER A 393 18.66 5.87 -0.49
CA SER A 393 18.16 6.23 -1.81
C SER A 393 19.20 6.96 -2.63
N TYR A 394 19.10 6.82 -3.93
CA TYR A 394 19.78 7.64 -4.92
C TYR A 394 18.77 8.02 -5.99
N TYR A 395 18.68 9.30 -6.30
CA TYR A 395 17.81 9.85 -7.35
C TYR A 395 18.62 10.76 -8.24
N GLY A 396 18.97 10.33 -9.43
CA GLY A 396 19.80 11.16 -10.29
C GLY A 396 20.28 10.47 -11.55
N GLY A 397 21.25 11.07 -12.17
CA GLY A 397 21.89 10.58 -13.37
C GLY A 397 22.85 11.61 -13.93
N ILE A 398 23.73 11.16 -14.79
CA ILE A 398 24.68 12.02 -15.49
C ILE A 398 24.20 12.42 -16.88
N GLY A 399 22.98 12.02 -17.25
CA GLY A 399 22.43 12.16 -18.61
C GLY A 399 23.10 11.19 -19.61
N GLU A 400 22.79 11.34 -20.88
CA GLU A 400 23.48 10.57 -21.93
C GLU A 400 24.99 10.85 -21.88
N PRO A 401 25.85 9.82 -21.85
CA PRO A 401 27.28 9.99 -21.94
C PRO A 401 27.60 10.54 -23.33
N LYS A 402 27.73 11.87 -23.44
CA LYS A 402 28.23 12.48 -24.67
C LYS A 402 29.73 12.24 -24.69
N LEU A 403 30.17 11.45 -25.66
CA LEU A 403 31.58 11.32 -26.03
C LEU A 403 32.06 12.70 -26.51
N ARG A 404 32.56 13.55 -25.62
CA ARG A 404 33.16 14.83 -26.01
C ARG A 404 34.68 14.72 -25.99
N ASN A 405 35.27 14.83 -27.15
CA ASN A 405 36.71 15.13 -27.33
C ASN A 405 36.99 16.58 -26.92
N LYS A 406 36.97 16.90 -25.61
CA LYS A 406 37.56 18.14 -25.13
C LYS A 406 38.82 17.82 -24.31
N ALA A 407 39.89 18.50 -24.59
CA ALA A 407 41.14 18.36 -23.86
C ALA A 407 40.90 18.59 -22.36
N GLY A 408 41.14 17.57 -21.54
CA GLY A 408 40.91 17.59 -20.10
C GLY A 408 39.76 16.74 -19.58
N ASP A 409 38.92 16.17 -20.42
CA ASP A 409 37.84 15.26 -20.03
C ASP A 409 38.42 13.89 -19.63
N LYS A 410 37.95 13.35 -18.49
CA LYS A 410 38.39 12.04 -17.99
C LYS A 410 37.26 11.03 -18.11
N PHE A 411 37.61 9.81 -18.49
CA PHE A 411 36.66 8.70 -18.61
C PHE A 411 36.78 7.79 -17.37
N VAL A 412 35.67 7.13 -16.99
CA VAL A 412 35.70 6.10 -15.94
C VAL A 412 35.11 4.78 -16.43
N ASN A 413 35.66 3.69 -15.94
CA ASN A 413 35.07 2.37 -16.18
C ASN A 413 33.90 2.09 -15.26
N ALA A 414 33.18 0.97 -15.46
CA ALA A 414 32.03 0.55 -14.64
C ALA A 414 32.36 0.36 -13.14
N LYS A 415 33.63 0.32 -12.75
CA LYS A 415 34.09 0.29 -11.36
C LYS A 415 34.47 1.66 -10.82
N GLY A 416 34.29 2.75 -11.61
CA GLY A 416 34.62 4.11 -11.20
C GLY A 416 36.10 4.48 -11.31
N LYS A 417 36.94 3.65 -11.96
CA LYS A 417 38.36 3.93 -12.17
C LYS A 417 38.53 4.78 -13.42
N GLU A 418 39.33 5.85 -13.34
CA GLU A 418 39.72 6.63 -14.51
C GLU A 418 40.42 5.78 -15.57
N ILE A 419 40.12 6.08 -16.83
CA ILE A 419 40.74 5.49 -18.01
C ILE A 419 41.17 6.60 -18.99
N ASP A 420 42.31 6.39 -19.65
CA ASP A 420 43.01 7.46 -20.35
C ASP A 420 42.54 7.68 -21.80
N SER A 421 41.64 6.82 -22.33
CA SER A 421 41.23 6.94 -23.72
C SER A 421 39.78 6.50 -23.97
N GLU A 422 39.16 7.08 -25.01
CA GLU A 422 37.81 6.71 -25.49
C GLU A 422 37.76 5.25 -25.99
N ALA A 423 38.82 4.76 -26.60
CA ALA A 423 38.91 3.37 -27.09
C ALA A 423 38.90 2.36 -25.93
N ASP A 424 39.61 2.66 -24.83
CA ASP A 424 39.59 1.84 -23.63
C ASP A 424 38.20 1.93 -22.94
N ALA A 425 37.57 3.09 -23.03
CA ALA A 425 36.22 3.28 -22.54
C ALA A 425 35.19 2.39 -23.25
N LEU A 426 35.20 2.35 -24.58
CA LEU A 426 34.32 1.55 -25.42
C LEU A 426 34.57 0.02 -25.25
N GLY A 427 35.83 -0.38 -25.09
CA GLY A 427 36.20 -1.79 -24.94
C GLY A 427 35.96 -2.39 -23.57
N THR A 428 35.83 -1.58 -22.53
CA THR A 428 35.68 -2.01 -21.13
C THR A 428 34.31 -1.74 -20.52
N GLY A 429 33.32 -1.31 -21.32
CA GLY A 429 32.02 -0.86 -20.82
C GLY A 429 32.12 0.45 -20.03
N ALA A 430 33.06 1.31 -20.38
CA ALA A 430 33.32 2.57 -19.71
C ALA A 430 32.38 3.67 -20.19
N ILE A 431 32.18 4.66 -19.35
CA ILE A 431 31.30 5.79 -19.59
C ILE A 431 32.16 6.95 -20.12
N GLY A 432 31.84 7.37 -21.34
CA GLY A 432 32.58 8.47 -21.98
C GLY A 432 32.12 9.86 -21.58
N ARG A 433 32.09 10.22 -20.30
CA ARG A 433 31.79 11.57 -19.85
C ARG A 433 32.79 12.08 -18.83
N PRO A 434 33.15 13.38 -18.88
CA PRO A 434 33.90 14.00 -17.80
C PRO A 434 33.08 13.98 -16.51
N ILE A 435 33.69 13.49 -15.45
CA ILE A 435 33.06 13.44 -14.16
C ILE A 435 33.31 14.77 -13.48
N HIS A 436 32.28 15.61 -13.40
CA HIS A 436 32.28 16.73 -12.50
C HIS A 436 32.06 16.20 -11.08
N THR A 437 33.09 16.31 -10.25
CA THR A 437 33.14 15.82 -8.87
C THR A 437 32.06 16.43 -7.99
N SER A 438 31.55 17.63 -8.31
CA SER A 438 30.50 18.34 -7.56
C SER A 438 29.13 17.65 -7.58
N ASP A 439 28.82 16.83 -8.59
CA ASP A 439 27.48 16.27 -8.78
C ASP A 439 27.29 14.90 -8.12
N TYR A 440 28.34 14.22 -7.74
CA TYR A 440 28.32 12.84 -7.22
C TYR A 440 27.63 12.66 -5.88
N GLY A 441 27.66 13.66 -5.01
CA GLY A 441 27.18 13.51 -3.63
C GLY A 441 25.76 13.98 -3.40
N LYS A 442 25.23 14.81 -4.30
CA LYS A 442 23.98 15.56 -4.07
C LYS A 442 22.71 14.69 -4.07
N ASN A 443 22.76 13.53 -4.70
CA ASN A 443 21.57 12.73 -5.01
C ASN A 443 21.37 11.50 -4.08
N PHE A 444 22.26 11.30 -3.11
CA PHE A 444 22.12 10.27 -2.10
C PHE A 444 21.28 10.75 -0.92
N GLY A 445 20.37 9.92 -0.45
CA GLY A 445 19.53 10.17 0.71
C GLY A 445 19.59 9.03 1.72
N ILE A 446 19.51 9.36 3.01
CA ILE A 446 19.36 8.39 4.10
C ILE A 446 18.19 8.82 4.95
N THR A 447 17.11 8.02 4.93
CA THR A 447 15.94 8.26 5.76
C THR A 447 15.87 7.18 6.85
N ARG A 448 15.57 7.60 8.09
CA ARG A 448 15.37 6.72 9.23
C ARG A 448 14.06 7.05 9.91
N GLY A 449 13.23 6.04 10.15
CA GLY A 449 11.96 6.18 10.85
C GLY A 449 11.87 5.24 12.04
N VAL A 450 11.21 5.71 13.10
CA VAL A 450 10.79 4.90 14.25
C VAL A 450 9.36 5.26 14.56
N THR A 451 8.49 4.25 14.50
CA THR A 451 7.10 4.38 14.90
C THR A 451 6.86 3.46 16.09
N TRP A 452 6.17 3.95 17.11
CA TRP A 452 5.74 3.17 18.24
C TRP A 452 4.30 3.51 18.60
N VAL A 453 3.50 2.48 18.91
CA VAL A 453 2.12 2.62 19.35
C VAL A 453 1.90 1.72 20.55
N GLY A 454 1.27 2.24 21.60
CA GLY A 454 0.84 1.47 22.75
C GLY A 454 -0.57 1.87 23.15
N GLY A 455 -1.37 0.91 23.61
CA GLY A 455 -2.75 1.21 23.96
C GLY A 455 -3.42 0.14 24.80
N ALA A 456 -4.56 0.55 25.35
CA ALA A 456 -5.47 -0.29 26.11
C ALA A 456 -6.90 -0.10 25.62
N GLN A 457 -7.65 -1.18 25.61
CA GLN A 457 -9.06 -1.17 25.23
C GLN A 457 -9.84 -2.06 26.18
N TYR A 458 -11.01 -1.61 26.56
CA TYR A 458 -11.97 -2.33 27.37
C TYR A 458 -13.30 -2.40 26.65
N THR A 459 -13.92 -3.56 26.67
CA THR A 459 -15.26 -3.78 26.12
C THR A 459 -16.16 -4.41 27.16
N TYR A 460 -17.40 -3.96 27.23
CA TYR A 460 -18.44 -4.50 28.11
C TYR A 460 -19.71 -4.80 27.30
N ASP A 461 -20.23 -6.01 27.46
CA ASP A 461 -21.48 -6.47 26.84
C ASP A 461 -22.62 -6.40 27.81
N PHE A 462 -23.59 -5.48 27.60
CA PHE A 462 -24.81 -5.36 28.35
C PHE A 462 -25.87 -6.30 27.77
N ASP A 463 -26.51 -7.10 28.62
CA ASP A 463 -27.69 -7.88 28.21
C ASP A 463 -28.83 -6.95 27.78
N HIS A 464 -28.95 -5.79 28.41
CA HIS A 464 -29.89 -4.72 28.08
C HIS A 464 -29.37 -3.37 28.59
N PHE A 465 -29.32 -2.36 27.72
CA PHE A 465 -28.99 -0.99 28.07
C PHE A 465 -29.92 -0.03 27.35
N LEU A 466 -30.75 0.76 28.09
CA LEU A 466 -31.81 1.64 27.61
C LEU A 466 -32.92 0.84 26.89
N PHE A 467 -32.81 0.51 25.64
CA PHE A 467 -33.88 -0.05 24.81
C PHE A 467 -33.56 -1.40 24.13
N MET A 468 -32.27 -1.87 24.17
CA MET A 468 -31.91 -3.18 23.64
C MET A 468 -30.53 -3.62 24.15
N PRO A 469 -30.08 -4.86 23.88
CA PRO A 469 -28.72 -5.29 24.20
C PRO A 469 -27.71 -4.31 23.59
N ALA A 470 -26.63 -4.04 24.32
CA ALA A 470 -25.63 -3.08 23.88
C ALA A 470 -24.20 -3.54 24.19
N GLN A 471 -23.26 -3.05 23.41
CA GLN A 471 -21.83 -3.23 23.64
C GLN A 471 -21.18 -1.87 23.79
N PHE A 472 -20.52 -1.65 24.92
CA PHE A 472 -19.70 -0.46 25.16
C PHE A 472 -18.23 -0.81 24.94
N LEU A 473 -17.50 0.07 24.30
CA LEU A 473 -16.07 -0.03 24.10
C LEU A 473 -15.43 1.31 24.40
N ALA A 474 -14.38 1.33 25.20
CA ALA A 474 -13.55 2.51 25.44
C ALA A 474 -12.07 2.13 25.40
N GLY A 475 -11.23 3.08 25.05
CA GLY A 475 -9.79 2.84 25.03
C GLY A 475 -8.99 4.12 24.97
N ALA A 476 -7.70 3.96 25.22
CA ALA A 476 -6.69 5.01 25.08
C ALA A 476 -5.50 4.45 24.31
N GLU A 477 -4.88 5.31 23.51
CA GLU A 477 -3.78 4.97 22.63
C GLU A 477 -2.78 6.12 22.60
N TYR A 478 -1.50 5.81 22.66
CA TYR A 478 -0.45 6.77 22.46
C TYR A 478 0.44 6.31 21.31
N SER A 479 0.71 7.19 20.37
CA SER A 479 1.63 6.94 19.26
C SER A 479 2.77 7.95 19.24
N TYR A 480 3.94 7.46 18.87
CA TYR A 480 5.16 8.21 18.65
C TYR A 480 5.70 7.88 17.29
N ASP A 481 5.86 8.87 16.43
CA ASP A 481 6.48 8.74 15.12
C ASP A 481 7.64 9.72 14.99
N ARG A 482 8.83 9.22 14.65
CA ARG A 482 10.01 10.00 14.36
C ARG A 482 10.52 9.63 12.99
N LEU A 483 10.63 10.61 12.13
CA LEU A 483 11.26 10.50 10.82
C LEU A 483 12.42 11.50 10.73
N GLU A 484 13.55 11.07 10.17
CA GLU A 484 14.72 11.87 9.95
C GLU A 484 15.25 11.55 8.55
N ASP A 485 15.36 12.59 7.72
CA ASP A 485 15.90 12.51 6.38
C ASP A 485 17.17 13.36 6.27
N ARG A 486 18.20 12.81 5.66
CA ARG A 486 19.49 13.46 5.46
C ARG A 486 19.98 13.21 4.05
N MET A 487 20.50 14.25 3.43
CA MET A 487 21.29 14.15 2.21
C MET A 487 22.78 14.23 2.64
N PRO A 488 23.56 13.17 2.48
CA PRO A 488 24.99 13.21 2.72
C PRO A 488 25.63 14.09 1.63
N LEU A 489 26.13 15.25 2.03
CA LEU A 489 26.97 16.06 1.16
C LEU A 489 28.38 15.43 1.16
N ARG A 490 28.78 14.92 0.02
CA ARG A 490 30.17 14.51 -0.16
C ARG A 490 30.95 15.75 -0.63
N GLU A 491 31.74 16.35 0.25
CA GLU A 491 32.74 17.33 -0.16
C GLU A 491 33.90 16.57 -0.84
N TRP A 492 33.93 16.67 -2.17
CA TRP A 492 34.93 16.01 -2.99
C TRP A 492 36.10 16.92 -3.37
N GLU A 493 36.09 18.17 -2.97
CA GLU A 493 37.08 19.17 -3.39
C GLU A 493 38.14 19.43 -2.31
N THR A 494 39.02 18.47 -2.09
CA THR A 494 40.35 18.79 -1.61
C THR A 494 41.34 18.48 -2.74
N GLU A 495 42.42 19.29 -2.85
CA GLU A 495 43.51 19.04 -3.82
C GLU A 495 44.08 17.57 -3.68
N GLU A 496 43.92 16.97 -2.51
CA GLU A 496 44.33 15.59 -2.21
C GLU A 496 43.38 14.56 -2.83
N THR A 497 42.09 14.82 -2.92
CA THR A 497 41.13 13.91 -3.59
C THR A 497 41.20 14.02 -5.11
N LYS A 498 41.55 15.20 -5.65
CA LYS A 498 41.82 15.34 -7.09
C LYS A 498 43.02 14.52 -7.57
N SER A 499 43.98 14.22 -6.69
CA SER A 499 45.21 13.48 -7.06
C SER A 499 45.14 11.96 -6.88
N LYS A 500 44.16 11.44 -6.14
CA LYS A 500 44.10 10.01 -5.74
C LYS A 500 43.07 9.17 -6.49
N GLY A 501 42.31 9.77 -7.40
CA GLY A 501 41.22 9.08 -8.12
C GLY A 501 39.98 8.83 -7.23
N PHE A 502 38.87 8.44 -7.85
CA PHE A 502 37.59 8.26 -7.18
C PHE A 502 37.57 7.08 -6.22
N ASP A 503 37.42 7.33 -4.92
CA ASP A 503 37.05 6.28 -3.97
C ASP A 503 35.54 6.26 -3.78
N LEU A 504 34.85 5.37 -4.48
CA LEU A 504 33.40 5.16 -4.36
C LEU A 504 32.99 4.59 -2.99
N SER A 505 33.97 4.11 -2.19
CA SER A 505 33.75 3.61 -0.82
C SER A 505 33.86 4.72 0.24
N ALA A 506 34.28 5.93 -0.13
CA ALA A 506 34.52 7.00 0.82
C ALA A 506 33.24 7.35 1.59
N THR A 507 33.38 7.40 2.91
CA THR A 507 32.33 7.86 3.82
C THR A 507 32.05 9.34 3.59
N PRO A 508 30.78 9.80 3.55
CA PRO A 508 30.46 11.23 3.45
C PRO A 508 31.15 12.05 4.53
N THR A 509 31.85 13.10 4.15
CA THR A 509 32.62 13.97 5.07
C THR A 509 31.73 14.97 5.80
N SER A 510 30.59 15.35 5.20
CA SER A 510 29.59 16.19 5.83
C SER A 510 28.17 15.67 5.55
N LEU A 511 27.23 16.02 6.42
CA LEU A 511 25.80 15.74 6.26
C LEU A 511 25.05 17.08 6.20
N SER A 512 24.12 17.20 5.27
CA SER A 512 23.17 18.32 5.32
C SER A 512 22.44 18.35 6.67
N PRO A 513 21.95 19.53 7.11
CA PRO A 513 21.04 19.57 8.26
C PRO A 513 19.91 18.56 8.07
N ALA A 514 19.68 17.71 9.07
CA ALA A 514 18.64 16.72 9.01
C ALA A 514 17.27 17.38 8.96
N LEU A 515 16.44 17.04 8.00
CA LEU A 515 15.01 17.29 8.10
C LEU A 515 14.43 16.28 9.08
N ARG A 516 13.97 16.75 10.23
CA ARG A 516 13.47 15.90 11.31
C ARG A 516 12.03 16.23 11.64
N GLN A 517 11.18 15.22 11.63
CA GLN A 517 9.81 15.29 12.10
C GLN A 517 9.61 14.37 13.30
N VAL A 518 8.94 14.86 14.34
CA VAL A 518 8.50 14.07 15.49
C VAL A 518 7.04 14.36 15.73
N ILE A 519 6.18 13.35 15.58
CA ILE A 519 4.76 13.46 15.86
C ILE A 519 4.44 12.58 17.07
N ARG A 520 3.75 13.15 18.03
CA ARG A 520 3.19 12.47 19.20
C ARG A 520 1.70 12.65 19.19
N ASN A 521 0.96 11.58 19.40
CA ASN A 521 -0.49 11.64 19.41
C ASN A 521 -1.02 10.85 20.61
N ALA A 522 -1.70 11.52 21.53
CA ALA A 522 -2.44 10.89 22.62
C ALA A 522 -3.92 10.89 22.24
N SER A 523 -4.56 9.73 22.34
CA SER A 523 -5.92 9.54 21.88
C SER A 523 -6.77 8.83 22.89
N GLN A 524 -8.01 9.25 23.00
CA GLN A 524 -9.06 8.58 23.77
C GLN A 524 -10.23 8.30 22.83
N PHE A 525 -10.80 7.13 22.88
CA PHE A 525 -11.96 6.78 22.06
C PHE A 525 -12.98 5.99 22.88
N ALA A 526 -14.23 6.22 22.55
CA ALA A 526 -15.34 5.48 23.14
C ALA A 526 -16.43 5.28 22.09
N GLN A 527 -17.13 4.16 22.19
CA GLN A 527 -18.32 3.89 21.39
C GLN A 527 -19.30 3.02 22.13
N ILE A 528 -20.55 3.16 21.75
CA ILE A 528 -21.63 2.28 22.20
C ILE A 528 -22.40 1.80 20.97
N GLU A 529 -22.68 0.52 20.92
CA GLU A 529 -23.47 -0.12 19.88
C GLU A 529 -24.65 -0.84 20.49
N TRP A 530 -25.86 -0.35 20.25
CA TRP A 530 -27.10 -1.08 20.53
C TRP A 530 -27.36 -2.00 19.35
N LYS A 531 -27.51 -3.29 19.60
CA LYS A 531 -27.59 -4.26 18.50
C LYS A 531 -28.46 -5.47 18.80
N ASN A 532 -29.15 -5.91 17.77
CA ASN A 532 -29.77 -7.22 17.64
C ASN A 532 -29.68 -7.68 16.18
N ASP A 533 -30.30 -8.79 15.84
CA ASP A 533 -30.25 -9.33 14.45
C ASP A 533 -30.82 -8.36 13.43
N ARG A 534 -31.79 -7.53 13.79
CA ARG A 534 -32.51 -6.63 12.89
C ARG A 534 -31.98 -5.21 12.87
N TRP A 535 -31.52 -4.68 13.99
CA TRP A 535 -31.07 -3.30 14.13
C TRP A 535 -29.66 -3.22 14.76
N SER A 536 -28.88 -2.26 14.34
CA SER A 536 -27.72 -1.78 15.06
C SER A 536 -27.64 -0.28 14.94
N LEU A 537 -27.49 0.41 16.07
CA LEU A 537 -27.17 1.83 16.17
C LEU A 537 -25.83 1.93 16.90
N LEU A 538 -24.80 2.40 16.20
CA LEU A 538 -23.50 2.66 16.77
C LEU A 538 -23.25 4.17 16.81
N LEU A 539 -22.89 4.67 17.99
CA LEU A 539 -22.39 6.02 18.22
C LEU A 539 -20.98 5.92 18.78
N GLY A 540 -20.04 6.63 18.18
CA GLY A 540 -18.65 6.60 18.60
C GLY A 540 -17.98 7.95 18.47
N THR A 541 -16.91 8.14 19.22
CA THR A 541 -16.11 9.35 19.19
C THR A 541 -14.67 9.05 19.51
N ARG A 542 -13.77 9.91 19.01
CA ARG A 542 -12.35 9.94 19.34
C ARG A 542 -11.90 11.38 19.56
N LEU A 543 -11.07 11.57 20.56
CA LEU A 543 -10.37 12.82 20.83
C LEU A 543 -8.88 12.56 20.64
N ASP A 544 -8.23 13.33 19.79
CA ASP A 544 -6.82 13.25 19.47
C ASP A 544 -6.09 14.53 19.87
N GLU A 545 -5.08 14.42 20.72
CA GLU A 545 -4.10 15.47 21.02
C GLU A 545 -2.82 15.19 20.24
N ASN A 546 -2.69 15.85 19.10
CA ASN A 546 -1.60 15.64 18.15
C ASN A 546 -0.61 16.82 18.20
N SER A 547 0.68 16.53 18.38
CA SER A 547 1.74 17.56 18.50
C SER A 547 1.91 18.46 17.27
N ALA A 548 1.41 18.07 16.11
CA ALA A 548 1.43 18.87 14.89
C ALA A 548 0.20 19.78 14.76
N VAL A 549 -0.72 19.79 15.72
CA VAL A 549 -1.97 20.55 15.68
C VAL A 549 -2.17 21.33 16.96
N LYS A 550 -2.54 22.61 16.86
CA LYS A 550 -2.69 23.51 18.02
C LYS A 550 -3.86 23.16 18.95
N LYS A 551 -4.89 22.48 18.46
CA LYS A 551 -6.10 22.14 19.22
C LYS A 551 -6.41 20.66 19.11
N ALA A 552 -6.92 20.06 20.17
CA ALA A 552 -7.40 18.71 20.17
C ALA A 552 -8.51 18.51 19.11
N ILE A 553 -8.49 17.40 18.41
CA ILE A 553 -9.42 17.10 17.32
C ILE A 553 -10.46 16.10 17.80
N PHE A 554 -11.72 16.49 17.70
CA PHE A 554 -12.87 15.66 18.00
C PHE A 554 -13.41 15.03 16.71
N SER A 555 -13.48 13.69 16.65
CA SER A 555 -13.89 12.89 15.51
C SER A 555 -15.10 12.00 15.85
N PRO A 556 -16.35 12.50 15.69
CA PRO A 556 -17.55 11.70 15.89
C PRO A 556 -17.82 10.77 14.72
N ARG A 557 -18.51 9.64 15.00
CA ARG A 557 -19.13 8.76 14.02
C ARG A 557 -20.48 8.26 14.48
N ALA A 558 -21.36 7.99 13.51
CA ALA A 558 -22.65 7.37 13.74
C ALA A 558 -22.96 6.39 12.60
N THR A 559 -23.44 5.22 12.95
CA THR A 559 -23.83 4.20 11.96
C THR A 559 -25.14 3.57 12.36
N LEU A 560 -26.06 3.49 11.42
CA LEU A 560 -27.33 2.80 11.55
C LEU A 560 -27.35 1.61 10.57
N ARG A 561 -27.59 0.40 11.09
CA ARG A 561 -27.85 -0.79 10.27
C ARG A 561 -29.28 -1.27 10.52
N TYR A 562 -29.96 -1.58 9.42
CA TYR A 562 -31.29 -2.17 9.45
C TYR A 562 -31.32 -3.40 8.54
N ASN A 563 -31.68 -4.55 9.10
CA ASN A 563 -31.85 -5.82 8.40
C ASN A 563 -33.35 -6.18 8.40
N PRO A 564 -34.12 -5.81 7.35
CA PRO A 564 -35.52 -6.24 7.21
C PRO A 564 -35.65 -7.74 7.26
N THR A 565 -34.71 -8.45 6.65
CA THR A 565 -34.56 -9.90 6.67
C THR A 565 -33.11 -10.26 6.95
N LYS A 566 -32.80 -11.54 7.20
CA LYS A 566 -31.41 -12.01 7.38
C LYS A 566 -30.54 -11.79 6.13
N ASN A 567 -31.19 -11.66 4.97
CA ASN A 567 -30.54 -11.60 3.66
C ASN A 567 -30.53 -10.20 3.03
N PHE A 568 -30.98 -9.18 3.76
CA PHE A 568 -31.07 -7.82 3.25
C PHE A 568 -30.60 -6.83 4.32
N ASN A 569 -29.52 -6.14 4.03
CA ASN A 569 -28.89 -5.22 4.98
C ASN A 569 -28.81 -3.80 4.39
N ILE A 570 -29.30 -2.83 5.11
CA ILE A 570 -29.18 -1.40 4.78
C ILE A 570 -28.28 -0.79 5.86
N ARG A 571 -27.29 0.00 5.46
CA ARG A 571 -26.40 0.72 6.39
C ARG A 571 -26.27 2.17 5.97
N ALA A 572 -26.42 3.08 6.92
CA ALA A 572 -26.12 4.49 6.75
C ALA A 572 -25.01 4.88 7.73
N THR A 573 -23.96 5.51 7.24
CA THR A 573 -22.78 5.85 8.04
C THR A 573 -22.42 7.32 7.85
N TYR A 574 -22.13 8.00 8.94
CA TYR A 574 -21.46 9.29 8.98
C TYR A 574 -20.19 9.18 9.81
N ALA A 575 -19.10 9.78 9.32
CA ALA A 575 -17.87 9.90 10.09
C ALA A 575 -17.13 11.20 9.73
N LYS A 576 -16.60 11.87 10.78
CA LYS A 576 -15.63 12.94 10.62
C LYS A 576 -14.22 12.37 10.71
N GLY A 577 -13.37 12.75 9.77
CA GLY A 577 -11.96 12.39 9.73
C GLY A 577 -11.06 13.62 9.74
N PHE A 578 -9.76 13.41 9.97
CA PHE A 578 -8.76 14.46 9.86
C PHE A 578 -7.42 13.90 9.41
N ARG A 579 -6.57 14.80 8.91
CA ARG A 579 -5.16 14.55 8.64
C ARG A 579 -4.34 15.70 9.22
N ALA A 580 -3.42 15.36 10.11
CA ALA A 580 -2.51 16.34 10.71
C ALA A 580 -1.48 16.82 9.68
N PRO A 581 -1.00 18.08 9.79
CA PRO A 581 0.13 18.56 9.00
C PRO A 581 1.36 17.67 9.24
N GLN A 582 2.00 17.27 8.16
CA GLN A 582 3.26 16.54 8.21
C GLN A 582 4.15 17.00 7.05
N VAL A 583 5.45 17.04 7.27
CA VAL A 583 6.42 17.44 6.25
C VAL A 583 6.65 16.31 5.25
N PHE A 584 6.63 15.07 5.77
CA PHE A 584 6.82 13.88 4.95
C PHE A 584 5.46 13.29 4.56
N ASP A 585 5.19 13.30 3.28
CA ASP A 585 4.07 12.63 2.63
C ASP A 585 4.54 11.52 1.69
N GLU A 586 3.61 10.90 1.00
CA GLU A 586 3.88 9.91 -0.04
C GLU A 586 4.70 10.48 -1.21
N ASP A 587 4.66 11.81 -1.40
CA ASP A 587 5.42 12.53 -2.44
C ASP A 587 6.90 12.73 -2.09
N LEU A 588 7.46 11.91 -1.21
CA LEU A 588 8.88 11.92 -0.81
C LEU A 588 9.86 11.50 -1.93
N HIS A 589 9.57 11.85 -3.14
CA HIS A 589 10.56 11.90 -4.20
C HIS A 589 11.35 13.20 -4.07
N VAL A 590 12.32 13.18 -3.14
CA VAL A 590 13.28 14.28 -2.95
C VAL A 590 14.30 14.29 -4.10
N GLY A 591 13.82 14.17 -5.31
CA GLY A 591 14.63 14.21 -6.51
C GLY A 591 13.87 13.61 -7.67
N VAL A 592 13.37 14.45 -8.54
CA VAL A 592 12.99 14.04 -9.88
C VAL A 592 14.28 13.68 -10.61
N VAL A 593 14.35 12.52 -11.24
CA VAL A 593 15.51 12.15 -12.06
C VAL A 593 15.73 13.24 -13.12
N GLY A 594 16.88 13.89 -13.09
CA GLY A 594 17.17 15.04 -13.93
C GLY A 594 16.58 16.38 -13.42
N GLY A 595 15.89 16.39 -12.27
CA GLY A 595 15.29 17.57 -11.66
C GLY A 595 15.99 18.02 -10.39
N GLU A 596 15.60 19.22 -9.90
CA GLU A 596 16.08 19.78 -8.65
C GLU A 596 15.56 18.99 -7.45
N ALA A 597 16.37 18.84 -6.41
CA ALA A 597 15.93 18.31 -5.14
C ALA A 597 14.79 19.20 -4.58
N GLN A 598 13.75 18.58 -4.02
CA GLN A 598 12.61 19.32 -3.46
C GLN A 598 12.68 19.35 -1.94
N ARG A 599 12.40 20.49 -1.36
CA ARG A 599 12.27 20.68 0.08
C ARG A 599 10.92 21.29 0.39
N VAL A 600 10.07 20.53 1.08
CA VAL A 600 8.74 20.99 1.50
C VAL A 600 8.77 21.41 2.97
N THR A 601 8.20 22.57 3.27
CA THR A 601 7.98 23.08 4.63
C THR A 601 6.49 23.35 4.84
N ASN A 602 6.04 23.36 6.08
CA ASN A 602 4.67 23.72 6.43
C ASN A 602 4.60 25.20 6.80
N ALA A 603 3.56 25.89 6.33
CA ALA A 603 3.28 27.25 6.79
C ALA A 603 2.93 27.26 8.30
N ASP A 604 3.26 28.35 9.00
CA ASP A 604 3.03 28.48 10.44
C ASP A 604 1.55 28.43 10.85
N ASP A 605 0.65 28.81 9.95
CA ASP A 605 -0.80 28.81 10.13
C ASP A 605 -1.50 27.58 9.53
N LEU A 606 -0.73 26.59 9.05
CA LEU A 606 -1.27 25.40 8.41
C LEU A 606 -2.22 24.67 9.37
N ARG A 607 -3.46 24.48 8.92
CA ARG A 607 -4.52 23.79 9.65
C ARG A 607 -4.61 22.33 9.22
N PRO A 608 -5.08 21.40 10.09
CA PRO A 608 -5.34 20.03 9.67
C PRO A 608 -6.43 19.98 8.60
N GLU A 609 -6.28 19.06 7.64
CA GLU A 609 -7.35 18.72 6.72
C GLU A 609 -8.48 18.01 7.47
N ILE A 610 -9.71 18.38 7.20
CA ILE A 610 -10.91 17.81 7.83
C ILE A 610 -11.79 17.18 6.77
N SER A 611 -12.34 16.00 7.06
CA SER A 611 -13.32 15.35 6.20
C SER A 611 -14.65 15.11 6.90
N HIS A 612 -15.73 15.18 6.12
CA HIS A 612 -17.04 14.70 6.47
C HIS A 612 -17.47 13.68 5.42
N SER A 613 -17.57 12.42 5.83
CA SER A 613 -17.90 11.30 4.95
C SER A 613 -19.27 10.73 5.28
N PHE A 614 -20.08 10.51 4.26
CA PHE A 614 -21.41 9.89 4.32
C PHE A 614 -21.43 8.71 3.37
N SER A 615 -21.99 7.59 3.82
CA SER A 615 -22.24 6.44 2.95
C SER A 615 -23.60 5.80 3.25
N LEU A 616 -24.23 5.33 2.18
CA LEU A 616 -25.45 4.52 2.24
C LEU A 616 -25.20 3.26 1.44
N SER A 617 -25.30 2.12 2.08
CA SER A 617 -25.08 0.83 1.41
C SER A 617 -26.24 -0.13 1.59
N ASN A 618 -26.44 -0.94 0.56
CA ASN A 618 -27.41 -2.02 0.54
C ASN A 618 -26.68 -3.30 0.13
N ASP A 619 -26.79 -4.34 0.96
CA ASP A 619 -26.12 -5.62 0.78
C ASP A 619 -27.19 -6.74 0.79
N MET A 620 -27.40 -7.37 -0.35
CA MET A 620 -28.49 -8.32 -0.60
C MET A 620 -27.95 -9.71 -0.91
N TYR A 621 -28.53 -10.72 -0.29
CA TYR A 621 -28.18 -12.13 -0.47
C TYR A 621 -29.43 -12.91 -0.88
N PHE A 622 -29.34 -13.71 -1.92
CA PHE A 622 -30.45 -14.56 -2.37
C PHE A 622 -29.97 -15.77 -3.16
N THR A 623 -30.83 -16.73 -3.34
CA THR A 623 -30.56 -17.90 -4.16
C THR A 623 -31.43 -17.86 -5.41
N LEU A 624 -30.79 -17.98 -6.57
CA LEU A 624 -31.47 -17.97 -7.88
C LEU A 624 -31.07 -19.24 -8.67
N GLY A 625 -32.01 -20.12 -8.94
CA GLY A 625 -31.71 -21.35 -9.68
C GLY A 625 -30.62 -22.24 -9.04
N GLY A 626 -30.49 -22.20 -7.71
CA GLY A 626 -29.45 -22.92 -6.97
C GLY A 626 -28.09 -22.21 -6.92
N ALA A 627 -27.95 -21.05 -7.55
CA ALA A 627 -26.79 -20.17 -7.39
C ALA A 627 -26.97 -19.26 -6.16
N GLN A 628 -25.94 -19.13 -5.34
CA GLN A 628 -25.86 -18.10 -4.30
C GLN A 628 -25.46 -16.79 -4.96
N VAL A 629 -26.19 -15.70 -4.65
CA VAL A 629 -25.96 -14.38 -5.22
C VAL A 629 -25.85 -13.36 -4.10
N ASN A 630 -24.83 -12.51 -4.16
CA ASN A 630 -24.70 -11.32 -3.34
C ASN A 630 -24.63 -10.10 -4.26
N LEU A 631 -25.45 -9.09 -3.98
CA LEU A 631 -25.38 -7.77 -4.63
C LEU A 631 -25.16 -6.71 -3.57
N LEU A 632 -24.13 -5.91 -3.76
CA LEU A 632 -23.78 -4.77 -2.93
C LEU A 632 -23.82 -3.50 -3.75
N ILE A 633 -24.54 -2.49 -3.23
CA ILE A 633 -24.63 -1.16 -3.78
C ILE A 633 -24.26 -0.18 -2.66
N GLU A 634 -23.29 0.71 -2.90
CA GLU A 634 -22.86 1.72 -1.94
C GLU A 634 -22.75 3.08 -2.62
N GLY A 635 -23.57 4.03 -2.21
CA GLY A 635 -23.40 5.45 -2.54
C GLY A 635 -22.52 6.11 -1.47
N PHE A 636 -21.57 6.97 -1.88
CA PHE A 636 -20.70 7.67 -0.97
C PHE A 636 -20.52 9.14 -1.34
N TYR A 637 -20.33 9.97 -0.31
CA TYR A 637 -20.01 11.38 -0.44
C TYR A 637 -18.98 11.76 0.63
N THR A 638 -17.87 12.35 0.22
CA THR A 638 -16.86 12.90 1.13
C THR A 638 -16.58 14.35 0.79
N ARG A 639 -16.69 15.22 1.78
CA ARG A 639 -16.29 16.61 1.75
C ARG A 639 -14.96 16.78 2.45
N LEU A 640 -13.93 17.25 1.73
CA LEU A 640 -12.67 17.70 2.31
C LEU A 640 -12.66 19.20 2.48
N LEU A 641 -12.10 19.65 3.59
CA LEU A 641 -11.88 21.05 3.94
C LEU A 641 -10.40 21.25 4.26
N ASP A 642 -9.88 22.43 3.98
CA ASP A 642 -8.50 22.83 4.29
C ASP A 642 -7.43 21.91 3.65
N VAL A 643 -7.66 21.47 2.41
CA VAL A 643 -6.76 20.57 1.67
C VAL A 643 -5.38 21.20 1.50
N PHE A 644 -4.33 20.40 1.70
CA PHE A 644 -2.96 20.85 1.56
C PHE A 644 -2.56 21.06 0.10
N THR A 645 -2.00 22.22 -0.19
CA THR A 645 -1.49 22.62 -1.50
C THR A 645 -0.05 23.09 -1.34
N ASN A 646 0.85 22.61 -2.18
CA ASN A 646 2.24 23.04 -2.18
C ASN A 646 2.41 24.16 -3.21
N TYR A 647 3.03 25.26 -2.80
CA TYR A 647 3.44 26.36 -3.68
C TYR A 647 4.95 26.46 -3.70
N LYS A 648 5.53 26.63 -4.89
CA LYS A 648 6.96 26.82 -5.07
C LYS A 648 7.35 28.22 -4.60
N ASP A 649 8.27 28.31 -3.65
CA ASP A 649 8.76 29.58 -3.13
C ASP A 649 9.96 30.10 -3.94
N LYS A 650 10.93 29.20 -4.16
CA LYS A 650 12.18 29.51 -4.89
C LYS A 650 12.89 28.24 -5.33
N SER A 651 13.83 28.42 -6.28
CA SER A 651 14.88 27.44 -6.57
C SER A 651 16.23 28.06 -6.23
N GLU A 652 17.08 27.33 -5.53
CA GLU A 652 18.39 27.79 -5.11
C GLU A 652 19.37 26.62 -4.98
N ASN A 653 20.53 26.71 -5.63
CA ASN A 653 21.56 25.67 -5.60
C ASN A 653 21.07 24.28 -6.04
N GLY A 654 20.19 24.20 -7.04
CA GLY A 654 19.59 22.93 -7.49
C GLY A 654 18.61 22.32 -6.50
N ILE A 655 17.99 23.14 -5.63
CA ILE A 655 16.94 22.74 -4.70
C ILE A 655 15.73 23.63 -4.92
N SER A 656 14.57 23.04 -5.19
CA SER A 656 13.28 23.72 -5.21
C SER A 656 12.65 23.68 -3.82
N TYR A 657 12.32 24.85 -3.30
CA TYR A 657 11.68 25.02 -2.00
C TYR A 657 10.19 25.23 -2.18
N TYR A 658 9.39 24.48 -1.44
CA TYR A 658 7.93 24.59 -1.43
C TYR A 658 7.42 24.84 -0.02
N THR A 659 6.39 25.67 0.09
CA THR A 659 5.63 25.83 1.33
C THR A 659 4.22 25.29 1.15
N ARG A 660 3.76 24.53 2.13
CA ARG A 660 2.43 23.90 2.14
C ARG A 660 1.43 24.80 2.85
N HIS A 661 0.30 25.05 2.20
CA HIS A 661 -0.78 25.92 2.65
C HIS A 661 -2.16 25.22 2.55
N ASN A 662 -3.23 25.88 3.08
CA ASN A 662 -4.63 25.44 2.98
C ASN A 662 -5.44 26.32 2.01
N TYR A 663 -4.85 26.86 0.96
CA TYR A 663 -5.57 27.67 -0.02
C TYR A 663 -5.33 27.15 -1.44
N GLY A 664 -6.27 27.42 -2.32
CA GLY A 664 -6.17 27.28 -3.77
C GLY A 664 -6.47 28.61 -4.44
N ILE A 665 -6.45 28.65 -5.76
CA ILE A 665 -6.69 29.87 -6.56
C ILE A 665 -8.03 29.70 -7.27
N ASN A 666 -8.94 30.68 -7.11
CA ASN A 666 -10.20 30.69 -7.82
C ASN A 666 -10.01 31.12 -9.30
N ASP A 667 -11.09 31.05 -10.09
CA ASP A 667 -11.08 31.41 -11.50
C ASP A 667 -10.77 32.91 -11.75
N ASN A 668 -10.76 33.77 -10.71
CA ASN A 668 -10.38 35.17 -10.75
C ASN A 668 -8.93 35.43 -10.24
N GLY A 669 -8.12 34.40 -10.02
CA GLY A 669 -6.75 34.52 -9.52
C GLY A 669 -6.65 34.83 -8.02
N GLN A 670 -7.75 34.76 -7.24
CA GLN A 670 -7.75 35.09 -5.82
C GLN A 670 -7.52 33.82 -4.98
N GLN A 671 -6.79 33.96 -3.89
CA GLN A 671 -6.63 32.91 -2.88
C GLN A 671 -7.96 32.64 -2.17
N VAL A 672 -8.40 31.39 -2.16
CA VAL A 672 -9.58 30.91 -1.47
C VAL A 672 -9.27 29.64 -0.69
N SER A 673 -10.04 29.35 0.36
CA SER A 673 -9.85 28.11 1.12
C SER A 673 -9.94 26.89 0.19
N SER A 674 -8.95 26.01 0.27
CA SER A 674 -8.90 24.80 -0.51
C SER A 674 -9.87 23.75 0.05
N GLY A 675 -10.51 23.00 -0.82
CA GLY A 675 -11.42 21.91 -0.46
C GLY A 675 -11.65 21.00 -1.65
N ALA A 676 -12.24 19.84 -1.39
CA ALA A 676 -12.59 18.89 -2.44
C ALA A 676 -13.93 18.20 -2.16
N LYS A 677 -14.61 17.79 -3.23
CA LYS A 677 -15.83 16.99 -3.21
C LYS A 677 -15.62 15.69 -3.95
N ILE A 678 -15.90 14.61 -3.28
CA ILE A 678 -15.78 13.25 -3.79
C ILE A 678 -17.14 12.59 -3.65
N LEU A 679 -17.73 12.21 -4.78
CA LEU A 679 -19.07 11.60 -4.85
C LEU A 679 -19.01 10.39 -5.77
N GLY A 680 -19.68 9.30 -5.40
CA GLY A 680 -19.73 8.15 -6.29
C GLY A 680 -20.61 7.01 -5.84
N LEU A 681 -20.56 5.95 -6.63
CA LEU A 681 -21.30 4.70 -6.48
C LEU A 681 -20.33 3.52 -6.65
N ASN A 682 -20.34 2.61 -5.70
CA ASN A 682 -19.69 1.31 -5.78
C ASN A 682 -20.75 0.23 -5.95
N LEU A 683 -20.58 -0.62 -6.96
CA LEU A 683 -21.38 -1.79 -7.25
C LEU A 683 -20.52 -3.03 -7.14
N GLU A 684 -21.00 -4.07 -6.48
CA GLU A 684 -20.34 -5.39 -6.44
C GLU A 684 -21.39 -6.48 -6.57
N GLY A 685 -21.09 -7.47 -7.41
CA GLY A 685 -21.87 -8.69 -7.57
C GLY A 685 -21.00 -9.92 -7.34
N LYS A 686 -21.49 -10.87 -6.54
CA LYS A 686 -20.88 -12.18 -6.37
C LYS A 686 -21.92 -13.25 -6.72
N ILE A 687 -21.51 -14.24 -7.51
CA ILE A 687 -22.34 -15.40 -7.88
C ILE A 687 -21.51 -16.65 -7.66
N ALA A 688 -22.06 -17.60 -6.94
CA ALA A 688 -21.44 -18.90 -6.76
C ALA A 688 -22.44 -20.02 -7.11
N TYR A 689 -22.06 -20.84 -8.08
CA TYR A 689 -22.88 -21.96 -8.55
C TYR A 689 -22.01 -23.18 -8.83
N ARG A 690 -22.16 -24.24 -8.03
CA ARG A 690 -21.47 -25.53 -8.19
C ARG A 690 -19.98 -25.39 -8.59
N TRP A 691 -19.73 -25.37 -9.90
CA TRP A 691 -18.42 -25.33 -10.54
C TRP A 691 -17.98 -23.91 -10.97
N LEU A 692 -18.84 -22.91 -10.81
CA LEU A 692 -18.61 -21.52 -11.25
C LEU A 692 -18.66 -20.57 -10.07
N SER A 693 -17.67 -19.70 -9.96
CA SER A 693 -17.70 -18.50 -9.12
C SER A 693 -17.42 -17.26 -9.96
N LEU A 694 -18.19 -16.22 -9.76
CA LEU A 694 -18.02 -14.92 -10.40
C LEU A 694 -18.07 -13.84 -9.33
N GLN A 695 -17.13 -12.92 -9.37
CA GLN A 695 -17.18 -11.67 -8.62
C GLN A 695 -16.83 -10.53 -9.57
N ALA A 696 -17.61 -9.45 -9.53
CA ALA A 696 -17.35 -8.26 -10.33
C ALA A 696 -17.66 -7.01 -9.52
N GLY A 697 -16.87 -5.97 -9.70
CA GLY A 697 -17.04 -4.67 -9.05
C GLY A 697 -16.85 -3.53 -10.02
N LEU A 698 -17.66 -2.47 -9.86
CA LEU A 698 -17.61 -1.26 -10.66
C LEU A 698 -17.72 -0.04 -9.75
N THR A 699 -16.86 0.95 -9.96
CA THR A 699 -16.90 2.25 -9.30
C THR A 699 -17.13 3.34 -10.31
N LEU A 700 -18.11 4.19 -10.01
CA LEU A 700 -18.40 5.42 -10.74
C LEU A 700 -18.16 6.58 -9.76
N SER A 701 -17.31 7.55 -10.11
CA SER A 701 -16.99 8.66 -9.21
C SER A 701 -16.78 9.98 -9.91
N SER A 702 -17.05 11.06 -9.19
CA SER A 702 -16.74 12.43 -9.57
C SER A 702 -15.92 13.07 -8.45
N ASN A 703 -14.67 13.43 -8.75
CA ASN A 703 -13.69 13.92 -7.79
C ASN A 703 -13.16 15.27 -8.27
N LYS A 704 -13.43 16.34 -7.50
CA LYS A 704 -13.08 17.71 -7.90
C LYS A 704 -12.65 18.55 -6.70
N TYR A 705 -11.65 19.37 -6.90
CA TYR A 705 -11.35 20.49 -6.01
C TYR A 705 -12.38 21.62 -6.14
N ASP A 706 -12.54 22.40 -5.08
CA ASP A 706 -13.41 23.59 -5.13
C ASP A 706 -12.72 24.76 -5.85
N ALA A 707 -11.41 24.86 -5.69
CA ALA A 707 -10.55 25.86 -6.33
C ALA A 707 -9.53 25.17 -7.22
N ASN A 708 -8.99 25.89 -8.19
CA ASN A 708 -7.92 25.37 -9.02
C ASN A 708 -6.68 25.06 -8.16
N GLN A 709 -6.04 23.93 -8.42
CA GLN A 709 -4.77 23.51 -7.85
C GLN A 709 -3.70 23.53 -8.94
N GLU A 710 -2.52 24.03 -8.61
CA GLU A 710 -1.39 24.00 -9.51
C GLU A 710 -0.91 22.54 -9.68
N TRP A 711 -0.67 22.16 -10.93
CA TRP A 711 -0.15 20.83 -11.28
C TRP A 711 1.12 20.88 -12.12
N GLY A 712 1.53 22.03 -12.59
CA GLY A 712 2.72 22.26 -13.39
C GLY A 712 2.87 23.70 -13.85
N VAL A 713 3.90 23.98 -14.62
CA VAL A 713 4.16 25.29 -15.24
C VAL A 713 4.40 25.12 -16.74
N ARG A 714 4.16 26.15 -17.52
CA ARG A 714 4.55 26.19 -18.92
C ARG A 714 5.10 27.56 -19.29
N GLN A 715 5.84 27.61 -20.41
CA GLN A 715 6.29 28.87 -20.99
C GLN A 715 5.09 29.75 -21.36
N LYS A 716 5.18 31.05 -21.08
CA LYS A 716 4.15 32.02 -21.44
C LYS A 716 4.17 32.26 -22.96
N ILE A 717 3.00 32.24 -23.60
CA ILE A 717 2.83 32.52 -25.02
C ILE A 717 2.21 33.88 -25.27
N LYS A 718 2.44 34.48 -26.47
CA LYS A 718 1.87 35.78 -26.84
C LYS A 718 0.35 35.70 -26.87
N GLY A 719 -0.30 36.67 -26.24
CA GLY A 719 -1.77 36.71 -26.15
C GLY A 719 -2.38 35.77 -25.15
N ASP A 720 -1.59 35.14 -24.28
CA ASP A 720 -2.05 34.28 -23.18
C ASP A 720 -2.71 35.15 -22.11
N HIS A 721 -4.02 35.14 -22.10
CA HIS A 721 -4.84 35.76 -21.07
C HIS A 721 -5.27 34.69 -20.08
N ASP A 722 -4.49 34.50 -19.05
CA ASP A 722 -4.70 33.59 -17.92
C ASP A 722 -4.91 32.11 -18.26
N ALA A 723 -3.98 31.30 -17.83
CA ALA A 723 -4.02 29.89 -17.37
C ALA A 723 -5.03 28.91 -18.04
N ALA A 724 -5.73 29.28 -19.08
CA ALA A 724 -6.59 28.38 -19.80
C ALA A 724 -5.72 27.49 -20.71
N TYR A 725 -5.68 26.22 -20.37
CA TYR A 725 -5.07 25.18 -21.17
C TYR A 725 -5.59 25.19 -22.61
N ASN A 726 -4.71 25.42 -23.58
CA ASN A 726 -5.05 25.34 -24.98
C ASN A 726 -4.47 24.03 -25.58
N GLU A 727 -5.28 22.97 -25.60
CA GLU A 727 -4.90 21.65 -26.12
C GLU A 727 -4.46 21.64 -27.59
N SER A 728 -4.76 22.70 -28.32
CA SER A 728 -4.46 22.80 -29.76
C SER A 728 -3.22 23.65 -30.06
N PHE A 729 -2.59 24.24 -29.02
CA PHE A 729 -1.42 25.07 -29.25
C PHE A 729 -0.19 24.22 -29.62
N VAL A 730 0.45 24.57 -30.71
CA VAL A 730 1.69 23.98 -31.21
C VAL A 730 2.72 25.11 -31.36
N PRO A 731 3.81 25.11 -30.55
CA PRO A 731 4.81 26.15 -30.64
C PRO A 731 5.53 26.16 -31.99
N LYS A 732 5.88 27.35 -32.47
CA LYS A 732 6.75 27.49 -33.64
C LYS A 732 8.20 27.25 -33.29
N LYS A 733 8.97 26.67 -34.23
CA LYS A 733 10.38 26.37 -34.02
C LYS A 733 11.26 27.59 -33.78
N ASP A 734 10.86 28.77 -34.27
CA ASP A 734 11.58 30.03 -34.07
C ASP A 734 11.28 30.75 -32.76
N GLY A 735 10.42 30.17 -31.93
CA GLY A 735 10.07 30.76 -30.64
C GLY A 735 9.24 32.05 -30.71
N SER A 736 8.77 32.44 -31.90
CA SER A 736 8.06 33.70 -32.09
C SER A 736 6.69 33.76 -31.37
N ASP A 737 6.20 32.63 -30.87
CA ASP A 737 4.95 32.51 -30.13
C ASP A 737 5.11 32.81 -28.63
N PHE A 738 6.35 32.83 -28.12
CA PHE A 738 6.58 33.05 -26.70
C PHE A 738 6.66 34.55 -26.37
N ASP A 739 6.21 34.90 -25.19
CA ASP A 739 6.35 36.27 -24.67
C ASP A 739 7.81 36.57 -24.32
N ASN A 740 8.09 37.87 -24.07
CA ASN A 740 9.42 38.35 -23.76
C ASN A 740 10.10 37.50 -22.67
N VAL A 741 11.33 37.20 -22.95
CA VAL A 741 12.22 36.57 -21.97
C VAL A 741 12.78 37.67 -21.08
N ALA A 742 12.95 37.45 -19.78
CA ALA A 742 13.54 38.42 -18.89
C ALA A 742 14.97 38.80 -19.33
N ALA A 743 15.45 40.02 -18.93
CA ALA A 743 16.75 40.51 -19.34
C ALA A 743 17.93 39.62 -18.89
N ASP A 744 17.73 38.80 -17.89
CA ASP A 744 18.67 37.76 -17.40
C ASP A 744 18.59 36.45 -18.19
N GLY A 745 17.71 36.38 -19.17
CA GLY A 745 17.52 35.16 -20.00
C GLY A 745 16.58 34.12 -19.47
N GLU A 746 15.92 34.39 -18.33
CA GLU A 746 14.88 33.48 -17.83
C GLU A 746 13.58 33.64 -18.61
N ALA A 747 12.99 32.53 -18.96
CA ALA A 747 11.71 32.48 -19.64
C ALA A 747 10.56 32.78 -18.66
N GLN A 748 9.62 33.63 -19.08
CA GLN A 748 8.40 33.86 -18.31
C GLN A 748 7.53 32.60 -18.35
N THR A 749 7.03 32.17 -17.19
CA THR A 749 6.20 30.98 -17.07
C THR A 749 4.82 31.31 -16.51
N VAL A 750 3.85 30.46 -16.83
CA VAL A 750 2.46 30.51 -16.34
C VAL A 750 2.16 29.25 -15.55
N SER A 751 1.59 29.40 -14.36
CA SER A 751 1.11 28.26 -13.58
C SER A 751 -0.07 27.58 -14.26
N MET A 752 0.04 26.27 -14.45
CA MET A 752 -1.03 25.43 -14.96
C MET A 752 -1.89 24.91 -13.82
N THR A 753 -3.18 25.23 -13.85
CA THR A 753 -4.09 24.91 -12.75
C THR A 753 -5.29 24.10 -13.22
N SER A 754 -5.87 23.27 -12.35
CA SER A 754 -7.06 22.49 -12.63
C SER A 754 -7.88 22.20 -11.38
N LYS A 755 -9.21 22.05 -11.53
CA LYS A 755 -10.11 21.51 -10.50
C LYS A 755 -10.18 19.98 -10.51
N HIS A 756 -9.58 19.31 -11.50
CA HIS A 756 -9.55 17.86 -11.53
C HIS A 756 -8.55 17.29 -10.53
N ILE A 757 -8.98 16.28 -9.77
CA ILE A 757 -8.04 15.44 -9.03
C ILE A 757 -7.37 14.53 -10.06
N THR A 758 -6.08 14.78 -10.30
CA THR A 758 -5.30 14.05 -11.31
C THR A 758 -5.16 12.58 -10.96
N ARG A 759 -4.87 11.73 -11.95
CA ARG A 759 -4.69 10.27 -11.81
C ARG A 759 -5.90 9.55 -11.24
N THR A 760 -7.10 10.14 -11.35
CA THR A 760 -8.34 9.57 -10.83
C THR A 760 -9.35 9.38 -11.95
N PRO A 761 -9.55 8.14 -12.45
CA PRO A 761 -10.55 7.84 -13.45
C PRO A 761 -11.94 7.94 -12.84
N SER A 762 -12.92 8.45 -13.63
CA SER A 762 -14.32 8.51 -13.20
C SER A 762 -15.01 7.15 -13.17
N THR A 763 -14.44 6.15 -13.86
CA THR A 763 -14.98 4.78 -13.95
C THR A 763 -13.85 3.79 -13.90
N TYR A 764 -13.92 2.81 -13.01
CA TYR A 764 -12.99 1.69 -12.92
C TYR A 764 -13.64 0.49 -12.26
N GLY A 765 -13.10 -0.69 -12.49
CA GLY A 765 -13.69 -1.90 -11.94
C GLY A 765 -12.85 -3.14 -12.21
N TYR A 766 -13.37 -4.27 -11.76
CA TYR A 766 -12.71 -5.56 -11.88
C TYR A 766 -13.74 -6.69 -12.02
N PHE A 767 -13.25 -7.83 -12.44
CA PHE A 767 -13.96 -9.10 -12.27
C PHE A 767 -12.99 -10.25 -12.02
N THR A 768 -13.50 -11.30 -11.39
CA THR A 768 -12.82 -12.59 -11.22
C THR A 768 -13.81 -13.72 -11.51
N ILE A 769 -13.39 -14.69 -12.30
CA ILE A 769 -14.17 -15.87 -12.63
C ILE A 769 -13.34 -17.10 -12.25
N GLY A 770 -13.91 -17.98 -11.43
CA GLY A 770 -13.32 -19.26 -11.09
C GLY A 770 -14.18 -20.38 -11.63
N ILE A 771 -13.58 -21.29 -12.38
CA ILE A 771 -14.24 -22.44 -13.00
C ILE A 771 -13.56 -23.71 -12.50
N ASN A 772 -14.31 -24.58 -11.83
CA ASN A 772 -13.86 -25.88 -11.32
C ASN A 772 -14.61 -27.00 -12.04
N PRO A 773 -14.27 -27.32 -13.29
CA PRO A 773 -15.04 -28.28 -14.10
C PRO A 773 -14.98 -29.69 -13.53
N VAL A 774 -13.84 -30.05 -12.93
CA VAL A 774 -13.60 -31.29 -12.19
C VAL A 774 -12.76 -30.97 -10.95
N ARG A 775 -12.82 -31.79 -9.89
CA ARG A 775 -12.17 -31.50 -8.59
C ARG A 775 -10.70 -31.09 -8.66
N PRO A 776 -9.78 -31.74 -9.44
CA PRO A 776 -8.38 -31.34 -9.43
C PRO A 776 -8.07 -30.11 -10.27
N LEU A 777 -9.00 -29.63 -11.10
CA LEU A 777 -8.76 -28.55 -12.06
C LEU A 777 -9.49 -27.27 -11.67
N ASN A 778 -8.75 -26.19 -11.51
CA ASN A 778 -9.28 -24.83 -11.36
C ASN A 778 -8.76 -23.95 -12.51
N ILE A 779 -9.66 -23.20 -13.14
CA ILE A 779 -9.35 -22.18 -14.15
C ILE A 779 -9.84 -20.86 -13.60
N ALA A 780 -8.95 -19.89 -13.43
CA ALA A 780 -9.27 -18.56 -12.98
C ALA A 780 -9.03 -17.53 -14.10
N LEU A 781 -9.99 -16.62 -14.28
CA LEU A 781 -9.86 -15.44 -15.11
C LEU A 781 -10.00 -14.22 -14.21
N THR A 782 -9.10 -13.26 -14.36
CA THR A 782 -9.10 -12.01 -13.59
C THR A 782 -8.96 -10.84 -14.54
N GLY A 783 -9.82 -9.84 -14.41
CA GLY A 783 -9.75 -8.66 -15.27
C GLY A 783 -9.92 -7.37 -14.49
N THR A 784 -9.29 -6.31 -14.99
CA THR A 784 -9.45 -4.95 -14.47
C THR A 784 -9.73 -3.98 -15.61
N PHE A 785 -10.57 -3.01 -15.33
CA PHE A 785 -10.90 -1.90 -16.24
C PHE A 785 -10.56 -0.58 -15.56
N THR A 786 -9.83 0.28 -16.26
CA THR A 786 -9.51 1.65 -15.85
C THR A 786 -9.96 2.60 -16.95
N GLY A 787 -10.90 3.48 -16.64
CA GLY A 787 -11.38 4.53 -17.54
C GLY A 787 -10.33 5.63 -17.76
N SER A 788 -10.65 6.56 -18.66
CA SER A 788 -9.78 7.73 -18.92
C SER A 788 -9.65 8.61 -17.67
N MET A 789 -8.49 9.23 -17.52
CA MET A 789 -8.18 10.15 -16.43
C MET A 789 -7.24 11.25 -16.91
N TYR A 790 -7.09 12.30 -16.12
CA TYR A 790 -6.10 13.34 -16.37
C TYR A 790 -4.79 13.03 -15.65
N VAL A 791 -3.67 13.09 -16.37
CA VAL A 791 -2.33 12.83 -15.86
C VAL A 791 -1.42 14.00 -16.24
N PRO A 792 -0.73 14.64 -15.31
CA PRO A 792 0.31 15.62 -15.61
C PRO A 792 1.45 14.98 -16.38
N HIS A 793 1.98 15.69 -17.35
CA HIS A 793 3.14 15.31 -18.15
C HIS A 793 4.11 16.49 -18.23
N VAL A 794 5.32 16.31 -17.73
CA VAL A 794 6.38 17.31 -17.78
C VAL A 794 7.22 17.07 -19.03
N VAL A 795 7.06 17.95 -20.02
CA VAL A 795 7.77 17.86 -21.29
C VAL A 795 8.98 18.79 -21.27
N LYS A 796 10.19 18.25 -21.37
CA LYS A 796 11.44 19.01 -21.50
C LYS A 796 11.90 18.96 -22.93
N TRP A 797 11.96 20.11 -23.55
CA TRP A 797 12.39 20.27 -24.94
C TRP A 797 13.81 20.84 -24.97
N GLY A 798 14.77 19.99 -25.13
CA GLY A 798 16.17 20.33 -25.27
C GLY A 798 16.83 19.58 -26.41
N GLN A 799 18.11 19.79 -26.63
CA GLN A 799 18.86 19.19 -27.76
C GLN A 799 18.81 17.66 -27.86
N ASN A 800 18.34 16.97 -26.82
CA ASN A 800 18.35 15.50 -26.76
C ASN A 800 17.02 14.87 -26.30
N SER A 801 15.94 15.65 -26.19
CA SER A 801 14.66 15.06 -25.77
C SER A 801 13.98 14.35 -26.93
N ALA A 802 14.01 13.02 -26.92
CA ALA A 802 13.18 12.19 -27.79
C ALA A 802 11.80 11.99 -27.13
N VAL A 803 11.05 13.08 -26.99
CA VAL A 803 9.72 13.07 -26.36
C VAL A 803 8.68 12.53 -27.35
N THR A 804 7.81 11.66 -26.86
CA THR A 804 6.73 11.05 -27.64
C THR A 804 5.41 11.77 -27.48
N ASP A 805 5.38 12.96 -26.92
CA ASP A 805 4.16 13.69 -26.67
C ASP A 805 3.50 14.20 -27.97
N ARG A 806 2.19 14.49 -27.89
CA ARG A 806 1.39 14.93 -29.04
C ARG A 806 1.78 16.30 -29.56
N ALA A 807 2.10 17.23 -28.65
CA ALA A 807 2.47 18.60 -29.05
C ALA A 807 3.84 18.61 -29.73
N ALA A 808 4.80 17.89 -29.16
CA ALA A 808 6.12 17.73 -29.78
C ALA A 808 6.06 16.99 -31.11
N ILE A 809 5.21 15.96 -31.25
CA ILE A 809 4.98 15.28 -32.51
C ILE A 809 4.37 16.22 -33.53
N ALA A 810 3.30 16.91 -33.15
CA ALA A 810 2.60 17.82 -34.03
C ALA A 810 3.49 19.00 -34.47
N ALA A 811 4.34 19.48 -33.57
CA ALA A 811 5.31 20.54 -33.87
C ALA A 811 6.54 20.08 -34.69
N GLY A 812 6.74 18.77 -34.89
CA GLY A 812 7.95 18.22 -35.52
C GLY A 812 9.23 18.46 -34.72
N LEU A 813 9.10 18.66 -33.41
CA LEU A 813 10.21 19.04 -32.52
C LEU A 813 10.92 17.84 -31.87
N ARG A 814 10.44 16.65 -32.09
CA ARG A 814 10.85 15.40 -31.43
C ARG A 814 12.34 15.09 -31.45
N GLN A 815 13.07 15.49 -32.49
CA GLN A 815 14.46 15.07 -32.69
C GLN A 815 15.48 16.20 -32.57
N GLU A 816 15.07 17.45 -32.61
CA GLU A 816 16.01 18.59 -32.71
C GLU A 816 16.11 19.41 -31.44
N GLY A 817 15.21 19.21 -30.48
CA GLY A 817 15.06 20.08 -29.34
C GLY A 817 14.60 21.49 -29.74
N TYR A 818 14.01 22.20 -28.80
CA TYR A 818 13.52 23.54 -29.02
C TYR A 818 14.17 24.51 -28.06
N LYS A 819 14.85 25.53 -28.60
CA LYS A 819 15.51 26.56 -27.82
C LYS A 819 15.04 27.94 -28.27
N LEU A 820 14.80 28.82 -27.29
CA LEU A 820 14.57 30.22 -27.53
C LEU A 820 15.91 30.93 -27.72
N GLY A 821 16.15 31.52 -28.87
CA GLY A 821 17.22 32.49 -29.11
C GLY A 821 16.88 33.78 -28.39
N LEU A 822 17.74 34.21 -27.44
CA LEU A 822 17.52 35.40 -26.65
C LEU A 822 18.14 36.63 -27.34
N VAL A 823 17.38 37.71 -27.38
CA VAL A 823 17.86 38.99 -27.91
C VAL A 823 17.66 40.09 -26.86
N ASP A 824 18.57 41.05 -26.81
CA ASP A 824 18.46 42.28 -26.00
C ASP A 824 17.46 43.31 -26.58
N ALA A 825 17.28 44.42 -25.92
CA ALA A 825 16.37 45.50 -26.34
C ALA A 825 16.72 46.08 -27.70
N SER A 826 17.93 45.90 -28.22
CA SER A 826 18.38 46.32 -29.54
C SER A 826 18.14 45.28 -30.67
N GLY A 827 17.69 44.07 -30.26
CA GLY A 827 17.57 42.93 -31.15
C GLY A 827 18.86 42.15 -31.36
N ALA A 828 19.96 42.47 -30.63
CA ALA A 828 21.20 41.71 -30.69
C ALA A 828 21.13 40.47 -29.82
N ALA A 829 21.72 39.35 -30.27
CA ALA A 829 21.76 38.11 -29.50
C ALA A 829 22.51 38.29 -28.16
N ILE A 830 21.89 37.94 -27.05
CA ILE A 830 22.53 37.93 -25.76
C ILE A 830 23.62 36.86 -25.78
N GLN A 831 24.84 37.20 -25.41
CA GLN A 831 25.98 36.29 -25.40
C GLN A 831 26.24 35.76 -24.01
N GLU A 832 26.50 34.47 -23.93
CA GLU A 832 26.96 33.76 -22.74
C GLU A 832 28.20 32.93 -23.13
N ASP A 833 29.32 33.17 -22.48
CA ASP A 833 30.61 32.51 -22.81
C ASP A 833 31.03 32.61 -24.29
N GLY A 834 30.68 33.75 -24.95
CA GLY A 834 31.03 33.99 -26.34
C GLY A 834 30.15 33.26 -27.38
N ALA A 835 29.08 32.64 -26.97
CA ALA A 835 28.05 32.03 -27.82
C ALA A 835 26.68 32.70 -27.59
N PRO A 836 25.77 32.70 -28.57
CA PRO A 836 24.40 33.16 -28.33
C PRO A 836 23.75 32.36 -27.22
N LYS A 837 23.18 33.06 -26.24
CA LYS A 837 22.43 32.42 -25.13
C LYS A 837 21.14 31.84 -25.68
N GLU A 838 20.87 30.61 -25.27
CA GLU A 838 19.65 29.88 -25.61
C GLU A 838 19.00 29.36 -24.34
N VAL A 839 17.69 29.33 -24.29
CA VAL A 839 16.91 28.79 -23.17
C VAL A 839 16.11 27.59 -23.62
N ASP A 840 16.21 26.50 -22.88
CA ASP A 840 15.39 25.33 -23.12
C ASP A 840 13.94 25.63 -22.77
N VAL A 841 13.01 25.19 -23.61
CA VAL A 841 11.57 25.36 -23.37
C VAL A 841 11.04 24.23 -22.53
N GLU A 842 10.41 24.56 -21.40
CA GLU A 842 9.64 23.61 -20.61
C GLU A 842 8.14 23.79 -20.91
N TRP A 843 7.49 22.70 -21.28
CA TRP A 843 6.09 22.67 -21.63
C TRP A 843 5.40 21.50 -20.92
N ASN A 844 4.50 21.80 -19.98
CA ASN A 844 3.77 20.80 -19.22
C ASN A 844 2.36 20.67 -19.76
N GLU A 845 1.85 19.44 -19.87
CA GLU A 845 0.53 19.10 -20.37
C GLU A 845 -0.29 18.36 -19.32
N LEU A 846 -1.61 18.53 -19.37
CA LEU A 846 -2.57 17.70 -18.65
C LEU A 846 -3.21 16.71 -19.63
N VAL A 847 -2.59 15.53 -19.74
CA VAL A 847 -2.99 14.52 -20.72
C VAL A 847 -4.23 13.77 -20.27
N LYS A 848 -5.23 13.67 -21.13
CA LYS A 848 -6.37 12.77 -20.92
C LYS A 848 -6.05 11.39 -21.49
N THR A 849 -5.85 10.41 -20.60
CA THR A 849 -5.44 9.05 -20.99
C THR A 849 -6.53 8.30 -21.75
N LYS A 850 -6.14 7.23 -22.44
CA LYS A 850 -7.06 6.20 -22.94
C LYS A 850 -7.56 5.34 -21.75
N SER A 851 -8.63 4.58 -21.97
CA SER A 851 -9.05 3.52 -21.07
C SER A 851 -8.25 2.24 -21.29
N PHE A 852 -8.09 1.43 -20.23
CA PHE A 852 -7.37 0.17 -20.26
C PHE A 852 -8.25 -0.99 -19.78
N PHE A 853 -8.03 -2.14 -20.38
CA PHE A 853 -8.61 -3.39 -19.94
C PHE A 853 -7.50 -4.45 -19.86
N ASP A 854 -7.21 -4.92 -18.66
CA ASP A 854 -6.23 -5.97 -18.37
C ASP A 854 -6.95 -7.29 -18.06
N LEU A 855 -6.50 -8.37 -18.67
CA LEU A 855 -7.03 -9.71 -18.46
C LEU A 855 -5.90 -10.69 -18.12
N GLY A 856 -6.01 -11.35 -16.97
CA GLY A 856 -5.14 -12.44 -16.53
C GLY A 856 -5.84 -13.79 -16.55
N THR A 857 -5.08 -14.85 -16.72
CA THR A 857 -5.54 -16.25 -16.66
C THR A 857 -4.65 -17.09 -15.78
N LYS A 858 -5.23 -18.05 -15.05
CA LYS A 858 -4.49 -19.05 -14.29
C LYS A 858 -5.17 -20.41 -14.41
N ILE A 859 -4.40 -21.44 -14.69
CA ILE A 859 -4.83 -22.82 -14.67
C ILE A 859 -4.09 -23.53 -13.55
N THR A 860 -4.80 -24.22 -12.69
CA THR A 860 -4.27 -24.91 -11.52
C THR A 860 -4.73 -26.36 -11.51
N TYR A 861 -3.83 -27.27 -11.23
CA TYR A 861 -4.12 -28.71 -11.12
C TYR A 861 -3.58 -29.25 -9.79
N ASP A 862 -4.47 -29.82 -8.97
CA ASP A 862 -4.18 -30.39 -7.66
C ASP A 862 -3.90 -31.89 -7.75
N LEU A 863 -2.72 -32.31 -7.28
CA LEU A 863 -2.27 -33.68 -7.19
C LEU A 863 -2.18 -34.10 -5.72
N ARG A 864 -3.03 -35.03 -5.27
CA ARG A 864 -2.91 -35.65 -3.95
C ARG A 864 -1.84 -36.73 -3.99
N LEU A 865 -0.64 -36.44 -3.45
CA LEU A 865 0.48 -37.41 -3.45
C LEU A 865 0.31 -38.46 -2.35
N PHE A 866 -0.11 -38.05 -1.13
CA PHE A 866 -0.36 -38.93 0.03
C PHE A 866 -1.55 -38.38 0.82
N SER A 867 -2.03 -39.10 1.84
CA SER A 867 -3.23 -38.71 2.62
C SER A 867 -3.18 -37.31 3.21
N LYS A 868 -1.98 -36.77 3.49
CA LYS A 868 -1.77 -35.43 4.10
C LYS A 868 -1.01 -34.45 3.20
N THR A 869 -0.67 -34.84 1.96
CA THR A 869 0.22 -34.07 1.11
C THR A 869 -0.45 -33.72 -0.21
N ASN A 870 -0.52 -32.45 -0.54
CA ASN A 870 -1.02 -31.94 -1.81
C ASN A 870 0.09 -31.21 -2.58
N LEU A 871 0.24 -31.55 -3.86
CA LEU A 871 1.06 -30.82 -4.82
C LEU A 871 0.15 -30.13 -5.82
N GLN A 872 0.20 -28.83 -5.89
CA GLN A 872 -0.52 -28.03 -6.86
C GLN A 872 0.47 -27.54 -7.93
N LEU A 873 0.18 -27.83 -9.19
CA LEU A 873 0.88 -27.28 -10.35
C LEU A 873 0.02 -26.19 -10.97
N TYR A 874 0.62 -25.09 -11.37
CA TYR A 874 -0.11 -24.00 -12.00
C TYR A 874 0.68 -23.29 -13.07
N CYS A 875 -0.03 -22.70 -14.04
CA CYS A 875 0.52 -21.81 -15.05
C CYS A 875 -0.53 -20.75 -15.44
N GLY A 876 -0.07 -19.70 -16.08
CA GLY A 876 -0.97 -18.65 -16.53
C GLY A 876 -0.28 -17.54 -17.32
N ILE A 877 -1.10 -16.56 -17.72
CA ILE A 877 -0.66 -15.38 -18.43
C ILE A 877 -1.30 -14.16 -17.77
N ASN A 878 -0.50 -13.18 -17.39
CA ASN A 878 -0.94 -11.85 -16.98
C ASN A 878 -0.99 -10.94 -18.19
N ASN A 879 -1.93 -9.99 -18.18
CA ASN A 879 -2.11 -8.98 -19.22
C ASN A 879 -2.16 -9.58 -20.64
N LEU A 880 -3.11 -10.50 -20.84
CA LEU A 880 -3.26 -11.27 -22.09
C LEU A 880 -3.35 -10.39 -23.33
N PHE A 881 -3.99 -9.20 -23.23
CA PHE A 881 -4.15 -8.26 -24.35
C PHE A 881 -2.97 -7.30 -24.50
N ASN A 882 -1.95 -7.39 -23.65
CA ASN A 882 -0.80 -6.49 -23.62
C ASN A 882 -1.24 -5.02 -23.50
N ALA A 883 -2.21 -4.74 -22.66
CA ALA A 883 -2.76 -3.41 -22.42
C ALA A 883 -1.82 -2.62 -21.51
N PHE A 884 -1.05 -1.70 -22.06
CA PHE A 884 -0.18 -0.78 -21.32
C PHE A 884 -0.11 0.58 -22.01
N GLN A 885 0.53 1.52 -21.38
CA GLN A 885 0.81 2.84 -21.94
C GLN A 885 1.66 2.69 -23.22
N SER A 886 1.31 3.43 -24.27
CA SER A 886 2.00 3.36 -25.56
C SER A 886 2.77 4.63 -25.92
N ASP A 887 2.71 5.63 -25.05
CA ASP A 887 3.27 6.97 -25.22
C ASP A 887 4.25 7.32 -24.10
N TYR A 888 5.08 6.34 -23.69
CA TYR A 888 6.21 6.58 -22.82
C TYR A 888 7.21 7.54 -23.47
N ASP A 889 7.77 8.41 -22.66
CA ASP A 889 8.92 9.22 -23.07
C ASP A 889 10.15 8.34 -23.32
N PHE A 890 11.09 8.87 -24.06
CA PHE A 890 12.34 8.19 -24.39
C PHE A 890 13.55 8.91 -23.78
N GLY A 891 14.56 8.11 -23.42
CA GLY A 891 15.88 8.62 -23.08
C GLY A 891 15.99 9.23 -21.67
N PRO A 892 17.08 10.00 -21.45
CA PRO A 892 17.42 10.49 -20.11
C PRO A 892 16.53 11.60 -19.59
N ASP A 893 15.89 12.38 -20.46
CA ASP A 893 15.08 13.55 -20.09
C ASP A 893 13.59 13.20 -19.91
N ARG A 894 13.24 11.90 -19.92
CA ARG A 894 11.87 11.42 -19.76
C ARG A 894 11.25 11.85 -18.45
N ASP A 895 9.96 12.15 -18.44
CA ASP A 895 9.19 12.32 -17.21
C ASP A 895 8.92 10.94 -16.59
N SER A 896 9.69 10.58 -15.55
CA SER A 896 9.50 9.32 -14.84
C SER A 896 8.15 9.22 -14.12
N GLY A 897 7.51 10.36 -13.87
CA GLY A 897 6.16 10.46 -13.32
C GLY A 897 5.07 10.25 -14.37
N TYR A 898 5.36 10.37 -15.68
CA TYR A 898 4.38 10.14 -16.75
C TYR A 898 4.16 8.64 -16.99
N ILE A 899 3.53 8.00 -16.03
CA ILE A 899 3.16 6.59 -16.08
C ILE A 899 1.70 6.40 -15.64
N TYR A 900 0.95 5.61 -16.38
CA TYR A 900 -0.45 5.30 -16.13
C TYR A 900 -0.84 3.97 -16.77
N GLY A 901 -1.91 3.32 -16.33
CA GLY A 901 -2.34 2.02 -16.84
C GLY A 901 -1.59 0.84 -16.22
N PRO A 902 -1.75 -0.36 -16.77
CA PRO A 902 -1.05 -1.55 -16.33
C PRO A 902 0.47 -1.42 -16.53
N THR A 903 1.25 -1.76 -15.52
CA THR A 903 2.72 -1.63 -15.54
C THR A 903 3.44 -2.90 -15.96
N ILE A 904 2.74 -4.05 -15.88
CA ILE A 904 3.31 -5.36 -16.28
C ILE A 904 2.85 -5.66 -17.70
N PRO A 905 3.77 -5.85 -18.65
CA PRO A 905 3.42 -6.28 -20.02
C PRO A 905 2.84 -7.69 -19.99
N ARG A 906 2.35 -8.18 -21.14
CA ARG A 906 1.94 -9.58 -21.27
C ARG A 906 3.06 -10.50 -20.82
N SER A 907 2.79 -11.30 -19.77
CA SER A 907 3.80 -12.07 -19.06
C SER A 907 3.29 -13.48 -18.76
N GLY A 908 4.07 -14.48 -19.12
CA GLY A 908 3.77 -15.87 -18.78
C GLY A 908 4.36 -16.25 -17.42
N TYR A 909 3.72 -17.18 -16.72
CA TYR A 909 4.26 -17.75 -15.49
C TYR A 909 3.84 -19.21 -15.30
N PHE A 910 4.61 -19.93 -14.51
CA PHE A 910 4.29 -21.26 -14.01
C PHE A 910 4.85 -21.44 -12.60
N GLY A 911 4.30 -22.37 -11.86
CA GLY A 911 4.77 -22.62 -10.51
C GLY A 911 4.23 -23.90 -9.91
N LEU A 912 4.71 -24.18 -8.70
CA LEU A 912 4.28 -25.30 -7.88
C LEU A 912 4.05 -24.86 -6.43
N LYS A 913 3.04 -25.46 -5.80
CA LYS A 913 2.74 -25.28 -4.38
C LYS A 913 2.62 -26.64 -3.72
N PHE A 914 3.45 -26.87 -2.73
CA PHE A 914 3.44 -28.08 -1.91
C PHE A 914 2.85 -27.74 -0.55
N THR A 915 1.90 -28.55 -0.08
CA THR A 915 1.24 -28.37 1.22
C THR A 915 1.18 -29.69 1.97
N PHE A 916 1.56 -29.66 3.26
CA PHE A 916 1.50 -30.78 4.21
C PHE A 916 0.74 -30.37 5.45
#